data_64b7986b0693b0d961e2a1979e6c517c
#
_entry.id   64b7986b0693b0d961e2a1979e6c517c
#
_cell.length_a   1.000
_cell.length_b   1.000
_cell.length_c   1.000
_cell.angle_alpha   90.00
_cell.angle_beta   90.00
_cell.angle_gamma   90.00
#
_symmetry.space_group_name_H-M   'P 1'
#
loop_
_entity.id
_entity.type
_entity.pdbx_description
1 polymer ?
#
loop_
_entity_poly.entity_id
_entity_poly.type
_entity_poly.pdbx_seq_one_letter_code
_entity_poly.pdbx_strand_id
1 'polypeptide(L)'
;MKKIFLLSIALLLTSLLKAQYPGGGGGGAPGGKMPSIGHLYGKVLDAKTKESVEFASVALLWFDKDSAVAGCLVKTNGDFSLDNLSFGAFRLRISFIGYKTIEQKIFMNMQNIDKDLGNIMLAPDEELLKEVVVTEDKATVQMSIDRKVYNVDKDISARGGTGLDAVKNIPSVTVDADGNVSLRNNSVAIYVDGKPTTLTLQQIPSDQIDRVEIITNPSVKFDASTTGGILNVILKRNSKPGYNGVIMGGIGTNDRYNGMASLNIKQGKFNVFGMYNYNTQTNYNDGFTNRINATLPPSSTYTGTINKFYNQTDTNRMKNTFQFARAGFDYYINNRSTLTISGNYVHGSFNSNDFQHYVNNDYYGNFASGGDRVNSTRTSFQNYTGQINYQHTYPKQGKEFTTSLTLNGGQMNTTYTYTTYQEKPALPQILQTSNGSKPSWMYTYQADFVNPINDYTKFETGVRSFMQKSYTTQQTFNKDSVGDMVAYTDLTNNYTITNLTNAAYVNYSSRVLGINYQAGLRFEESYYKGEITNKNISFSYMYPDAKLNKLQYCFFPAVYFSKKLPHNQEIQVNFSRKINRPNFFQLMPFVFASDNANIQIGNPQLAPEFLNLGELNYNITWGKINFLTSFYVRYTQNPITNIAYPLVSNPNVLVNTYQNGKSSMVEGLDNTLKVTPIKGLDLMANANIFYTNVSYLSGTQTITNSGYSWTGKASISYKFPGNFTLQLNGNYQAPQILPQGTTRVVEYADVTISKSIKQKLTFTLLLSDICNTKRNGTHYDTPLYVQDLSRRRESRYLRFSVMYMFGKMDSGIFKKMKQQKKEGGDDQSGMGGGF
;
A
#
# COMPACT_ATOMS: atom_id res chain seq x y z
N MET A 1 -2.00 20.58 -30.28
CA MET A 1 -2.56 20.14 -28.98
C MET A 1 -1.98 20.88 -27.77
N LYS A 2 -0.66 21.17 -27.67
CA LYS A 2 -0.10 22.00 -26.57
C LYS A 2 -0.75 23.39 -26.37
N LYS A 3 -1.20 24.03 -27.46
CA LYS A 3 -1.85 25.38 -27.41
C LYS A 3 -3.31 25.34 -26.92
N ILE A 4 -4.02 24.20 -27.10
CA ILE A 4 -5.42 24.04 -26.66
C ILE A 4 -5.48 23.74 -25.15
N PHE A 5 -4.51 23.00 -24.61
CA PHE A 5 -4.43 22.71 -23.19
C PHE A 5 -4.07 23.95 -22.35
N LEU A 6 -3.18 24.81 -22.86
CA LEU A 6 -2.87 26.09 -22.21
C LEU A 6 -4.06 27.10 -22.30
N LEU A 7 -4.85 27.00 -23.35
CA LEU A 7 -6.05 27.87 -23.52
C LEU A 7 -7.19 27.42 -22.57
N SER A 8 -7.36 26.12 -22.33
CA SER A 8 -8.35 25.60 -21.39
C SER A 8 -8.00 25.90 -19.93
N ILE A 9 -6.73 25.89 -19.56
CA ILE A 9 -6.26 26.29 -18.22
C ILE A 9 -6.43 27.81 -18.04
N ALA A 10 -6.16 28.63 -19.06
CA ALA A 10 -6.38 30.05 -19.03
C ALA A 10 -7.87 30.42 -18.94
N LEU A 11 -8.76 29.68 -19.63
CA LEU A 11 -10.22 29.85 -19.52
C LEU A 11 -10.79 29.44 -18.17
N LEU A 12 -10.24 28.40 -17.52
CA LEU A 12 -10.64 28.02 -16.15
C LEU A 12 -10.18 29.04 -15.10
N LEU A 13 -9.02 29.64 -15.29
CA LEU A 13 -8.51 30.70 -14.42
C LEU A 13 -9.27 32.05 -14.59
N THR A 14 -9.78 32.36 -15.78
CA THR A 14 -10.58 33.61 -16.01
C THR A 14 -12.02 33.46 -15.54
N SER A 15 -12.59 32.25 -15.43
CA SER A 15 -13.94 32.04 -14.89
C SER A 15 -14.01 32.17 -13.36
N LEU A 16 -12.87 32.06 -12.66
CA LEU A 16 -12.77 32.28 -11.22
C LEU A 16 -12.64 33.74 -10.81
N LEU A 17 -12.45 34.67 -11.77
CA LEU A 17 -12.25 36.11 -11.53
C LEU A 17 -13.47 36.97 -11.77
N LYS A 18 -14.63 36.41 -12.18
CA LYS A 18 -15.86 37.15 -12.36
C LYS A 18 -16.99 36.71 -11.43
N ALA A 19 -16.77 36.88 -10.12
CA ALA A 19 -17.86 37.03 -9.17
C ALA A 19 -18.04 38.54 -8.93
N GLN A 20 -18.60 39.25 -9.91
CA GLN A 20 -19.00 40.63 -9.73
C GLN A 20 -20.37 40.69 -9.05
N TYR A 21 -20.44 41.47 -7.98
CA TYR A 21 -21.64 41.94 -7.28
C TYR A 21 -22.71 42.45 -8.25
N PRO A 22 -23.99 42.17 -8.02
CA PRO A 22 -25.08 42.95 -8.59
C PRO A 22 -25.22 44.23 -7.78
N GLY A 23 -25.03 45.37 -8.41
CA GLY A 23 -25.22 46.68 -7.83
C GLY A 23 -26.68 46.94 -7.52
N GLY A 24 -26.91 47.71 -6.48
CA GLY A 24 -28.17 47.97 -5.80
C GLY A 24 -29.22 48.74 -6.59
N GLY A 25 -30.47 48.49 -6.20
CA GLY A 25 -31.61 49.31 -6.41
C GLY A 25 -32.36 49.43 -5.09
N GLY A 26 -32.47 50.62 -4.56
CA GLY A 26 -33.10 50.92 -3.29
C GLY A 26 -34.61 50.77 -3.29
N GLY A 27 -35.14 50.38 -2.14
CA GLY A 27 -36.57 50.38 -1.84
C GLY A 27 -36.76 49.96 -0.40
N GLY A 28 -37.03 50.87 0.50
CA GLY A 28 -37.19 50.65 1.91
C GLY A 28 -38.50 49.90 2.25
N ALA A 29 -38.38 48.94 3.19
CA ALA A 29 -39.47 48.44 3.97
C ALA A 29 -39.00 48.16 5.41
N PRO A 30 -39.72 48.41 6.45
CA PRO A 30 -39.28 48.32 7.86
C PRO A 30 -39.48 46.92 8.36
N GLY A 31 -38.46 46.34 9.02
CA GLY A 31 -38.59 45.12 9.84
C GLY A 31 -37.88 43.88 9.38
N GLY A 32 -36.84 43.96 8.50
CA GLY A 32 -36.02 42.83 8.11
C GLY A 32 -35.10 42.39 9.25
N LYS A 33 -35.17 41.10 9.71
CA LYS A 33 -34.13 40.48 10.52
C LYS A 33 -32.80 40.64 9.80
N MET A 34 -31.77 41.19 10.49
CA MET A 34 -30.41 41.29 9.92
C MET A 34 -29.96 39.88 9.50
N PRO A 35 -29.31 39.77 8.33
CA PRO A 35 -28.85 38.48 7.85
C PRO A 35 -27.85 37.89 8.81
N SER A 36 -28.09 36.62 9.23
CA SER A 36 -27.23 35.82 10.11
C SER A 36 -26.14 35.19 9.24
N ILE A 37 -25.08 35.95 8.92
CA ILE A 37 -23.96 35.50 8.06
C ILE A 37 -22.62 35.44 8.79
N GLY A 38 -22.61 35.80 10.11
CA GLY A 38 -21.40 35.79 10.92
C GLY A 38 -20.85 34.40 11.16
N HIS A 39 -19.54 34.29 11.13
CA HIS A 39 -18.78 33.06 11.39
C HIS A 39 -17.67 33.34 12.41
N LEU A 40 -17.67 32.55 13.51
CA LEU A 40 -16.74 32.64 14.62
C LEU A 40 -16.05 31.27 14.82
N TYR A 41 -14.73 31.25 14.82
CA TYR A 41 -13.99 30.01 14.95
C TYR A 41 -12.64 30.20 15.66
N GLY A 42 -12.05 29.09 16.10
CA GLY A 42 -10.79 29.09 16.81
C GLY A 42 -10.37 27.68 17.17
N LYS A 43 -9.34 27.59 18.01
CA LYS A 43 -8.79 26.34 18.50
C LYS A 43 -8.63 26.38 20.01
N VAL A 44 -9.11 25.35 20.71
CA VAL A 44 -9.02 25.24 22.17
C VAL A 44 -7.89 24.27 22.51
N LEU A 45 -6.89 24.77 23.24
CA LEU A 45 -5.70 24.00 23.63
C LEU A 45 -5.53 24.05 25.15
N ASP A 46 -4.96 22.98 25.72
CA ASP A 46 -4.50 22.95 27.10
C ASP A 46 -3.34 23.95 27.29
N ALA A 47 -3.43 24.80 28.29
CA ALA A 47 -2.44 25.84 28.54
C ALA A 47 -1.06 25.28 28.89
N LYS A 48 -1.02 24.05 29.50
CA LYS A 48 0.20 23.40 30.03
C LYS A 48 0.81 22.46 28.97
N THR A 49 0.00 21.61 28.32
CA THR A 49 0.46 20.61 27.36
C THR A 49 0.41 21.08 25.91
N LYS A 50 -0.30 22.18 25.62
CA LYS A 50 -0.58 22.70 24.26
C LYS A 50 -1.29 21.69 23.35
N GLU A 51 -1.89 20.66 23.93
CA GLU A 51 -2.73 19.69 23.23
C GLU A 51 -4.14 20.22 23.06
N SER A 52 -4.90 19.63 22.10
CA SER A 52 -6.31 19.94 21.92
C SER A 52 -7.13 19.50 23.14
N VAL A 53 -8.01 20.38 23.63
CA VAL A 53 -9.01 20.03 24.63
C VAL A 53 -10.26 19.60 23.89
N GLU A 54 -10.30 18.30 23.54
CA GLU A 54 -11.40 17.71 22.78
C GLU A 54 -12.68 17.75 23.60
N PHE A 55 -13.83 17.95 22.91
CA PHE A 55 -15.18 17.98 23.49
C PHE A 55 -15.40 19.08 24.55
N ALA A 56 -14.52 20.08 24.65
CA ALA A 56 -14.83 21.26 25.43
C ALA A 56 -16.09 21.93 24.86
N SER A 57 -16.99 22.36 25.75
CA SER A 57 -18.18 23.09 25.36
C SER A 57 -17.84 24.54 25.02
N VAL A 58 -18.25 24.97 23.83
CA VAL A 58 -18.14 26.35 23.37
C VAL A 58 -19.56 26.88 23.22
N ALA A 59 -19.93 27.86 24.03
CA ALA A 59 -21.25 28.51 24.00
C ALA A 59 -21.10 30.01 23.73
N LEU A 60 -21.81 30.50 22.73
CA LEU A 60 -21.95 31.93 22.45
C LEU A 60 -23.23 32.42 23.11
N LEU A 61 -23.10 33.32 24.06
CA LEU A 61 -24.21 33.87 24.87
C LEU A 61 -24.46 35.32 24.45
N TRP A 62 -25.69 35.80 24.60
CA TRP A 62 -25.97 37.23 24.53
C TRP A 62 -25.11 37.99 25.58
N PHE A 63 -24.69 39.20 25.23
CA PHE A 63 -23.81 39.96 26.12
C PHE A 63 -24.47 40.23 27.49
N ASP A 64 -25.74 40.51 27.51
CA ASP A 64 -26.50 40.89 28.73
C ASP A 64 -27.30 39.75 29.33
N LYS A 65 -27.32 38.56 28.75
CA LYS A 65 -28.13 37.43 29.19
C LYS A 65 -27.36 36.13 29.11
N ASP A 66 -27.55 35.21 30.05
CA ASP A 66 -26.97 33.87 30.03
C ASP A 66 -27.72 32.91 29.10
N SER A 67 -28.42 33.44 28.07
CA SER A 67 -29.06 32.61 27.07
C SER A 67 -28.12 32.37 25.89
N ALA A 68 -28.01 31.11 25.51
CA ALA A 68 -27.16 30.70 24.40
C ALA A 68 -27.76 31.12 23.04
N VAL A 69 -26.94 31.72 22.19
CA VAL A 69 -27.25 32.06 20.80
C VAL A 69 -26.81 30.94 19.85
N ALA A 70 -25.65 30.34 20.11
CA ALA A 70 -25.08 29.24 19.37
C ALA A 70 -24.13 28.46 20.28
N GLY A 71 -23.88 27.20 19.96
CA GLY A 71 -22.92 26.38 20.70
C GLY A 71 -22.45 25.19 19.90
N CYS A 72 -21.25 24.73 20.21
CA CYS A 72 -20.68 23.51 19.62
C CYS A 72 -19.72 22.86 20.61
N LEU A 73 -19.32 21.64 20.32
CA LEU A 73 -18.22 20.95 21.00
C LEU A 73 -16.93 21.13 20.22
N VAL A 74 -15.83 21.28 20.93
CA VAL A 74 -14.49 21.30 20.37
C VAL A 74 -14.18 19.92 19.78
N LYS A 75 -13.66 19.92 18.56
CA LYS A 75 -13.33 18.70 17.81
C LYS A 75 -12.05 18.04 18.31
N THR A 76 -11.78 16.83 17.85
CA THR A 76 -10.57 16.05 18.19
C THR A 76 -9.26 16.77 17.90
N ASN A 77 -9.25 17.63 16.90
CA ASN A 77 -8.09 18.47 16.56
C ASN A 77 -8.03 19.81 17.31
N GLY A 78 -8.96 20.05 18.24
CA GLY A 78 -9.06 21.29 19.01
C GLY A 78 -9.87 22.41 18.37
N ASP A 79 -10.30 22.27 17.12
CA ASP A 79 -11.06 23.31 16.41
C ASP A 79 -12.51 23.39 16.87
N PHE A 80 -13.06 24.60 16.86
CA PHE A 80 -14.49 24.87 16.95
C PHE A 80 -14.93 25.90 15.90
N SER A 81 -16.20 25.85 15.51
CA SER A 81 -16.79 26.75 14.52
C SER A 81 -18.25 26.98 14.85
N LEU A 82 -18.66 28.24 14.89
CA LEU A 82 -20.04 28.70 15.06
C LEU A 82 -20.43 29.49 13.81
N ASP A 83 -21.39 28.99 13.07
CA ASP A 83 -21.85 29.53 11.79
C ASP A 83 -23.20 30.24 11.93
N ASN A 84 -23.55 31.05 10.95
CA ASN A 84 -24.84 31.75 10.84
C ASN A 84 -25.15 32.66 12.05
N LEU A 85 -24.13 33.37 12.55
CA LEU A 85 -24.28 34.25 13.68
C LEU A 85 -24.85 35.61 13.24
N SER A 86 -25.73 36.16 14.08
CA SER A 86 -26.24 37.55 13.91
C SER A 86 -25.17 38.57 14.30
N PHE A 87 -25.31 39.80 13.86
CA PHE A 87 -24.47 40.89 14.31
C PHE A 87 -24.88 41.32 15.73
N GLY A 88 -23.86 41.69 16.54
CA GLY A 88 -24.11 42.13 17.93
C GLY A 88 -22.90 41.86 18.85
N ALA A 89 -23.13 42.15 20.13
CA ALA A 89 -22.20 41.89 21.18
C ALA A 89 -22.57 40.54 21.87
N PHE A 90 -21.57 39.69 22.06
CA PHE A 90 -21.74 38.37 22.65
C PHE A 90 -20.67 38.08 23.69
N ARG A 91 -20.91 37.07 24.54
CA ARG A 91 -19.91 36.42 25.40
C ARG A 91 -19.68 35.00 24.89
N LEU A 92 -18.44 34.70 24.57
CA LEU A 92 -18.01 33.32 24.28
C LEU A 92 -17.59 32.68 25.59
N ARG A 93 -18.28 31.61 26.00
CA ARG A 93 -17.92 30.78 27.16
C ARG A 93 -17.36 29.45 26.67
N ILE A 94 -16.16 29.12 27.15
CA ILE A 94 -15.53 27.81 26.89
C ILE A 94 -15.31 27.12 28.21
N SER A 95 -15.86 25.93 28.35
CA SER A 95 -15.77 25.12 29.58
C SER A 95 -15.50 23.65 29.28
N PHE A 96 -14.74 23.02 30.16
CA PHE A 96 -14.50 21.58 30.14
C PHE A 96 -14.19 21.07 31.55
N ILE A 97 -14.60 19.83 31.85
CA ILE A 97 -14.38 19.23 33.18
C ILE A 97 -12.86 19.13 33.45
N GLY A 98 -12.43 19.63 34.62
CA GLY A 98 -11.02 19.69 35.02
C GLY A 98 -10.23 20.87 34.45
N TYR A 99 -10.93 21.87 33.88
CA TYR A 99 -10.34 23.12 33.40
C TYR A 99 -11.11 24.34 33.90
N LYS A 100 -10.38 25.46 34.06
CA LYS A 100 -11.00 26.74 34.41
C LYS A 100 -11.80 27.25 33.22
N THR A 101 -13.06 27.62 33.44
CA THR A 101 -13.91 28.19 32.40
C THR A 101 -13.35 29.56 31.95
N ILE A 102 -13.33 29.77 30.63
CA ILE A 102 -12.94 31.05 30.03
C ILE A 102 -14.18 31.74 29.49
N GLU A 103 -14.30 33.05 29.75
CA GLU A 103 -15.28 33.93 29.10
C GLU A 103 -14.57 35.05 28.36
N GLN A 104 -14.95 35.28 27.11
CA GLN A 104 -14.38 36.31 26.23
C GLN A 104 -15.49 37.11 25.57
N LYS A 105 -15.36 38.44 25.58
CA LYS A 105 -16.29 39.34 24.86
C LYS A 105 -16.01 39.27 23.37
N ILE A 106 -17.06 39.06 22.58
CA ILE A 106 -17.03 38.95 21.12
C ILE A 106 -17.96 39.99 20.55
N PHE A 107 -17.45 40.73 19.57
CA PHE A 107 -18.24 41.68 18.80
C PHE A 107 -18.24 41.30 17.33
N MET A 108 -19.43 41.10 16.75
CA MET A 108 -19.64 40.75 15.35
C MET A 108 -20.30 41.91 14.61
N ASN A 109 -19.70 42.34 13.51
CA ASN A 109 -20.21 43.38 12.63
C ASN A 109 -19.87 43.09 11.14
N MET A 110 -20.29 43.91 10.23
CA MET A 110 -20.04 43.75 8.79
C MET A 110 -18.56 43.73 8.40
N GLN A 111 -17.66 44.26 9.23
CA GLN A 111 -16.21 44.23 9.00
C GLN A 111 -15.55 43.00 9.56
N ASN A 112 -16.24 42.23 10.44
CA ASN A 112 -15.77 41.02 11.13
C ASN A 112 -16.74 39.84 10.91
N ILE A 113 -17.17 39.63 9.69
CA ILE A 113 -18.12 38.55 9.36
C ILE A 113 -17.47 37.18 9.59
N ASP A 114 -16.16 37.09 9.37
CA ASP A 114 -15.36 35.89 9.52
C ASP A 114 -14.23 36.12 10.55
N LYS A 115 -14.43 35.69 11.81
CA LYS A 115 -13.55 36.03 12.90
C LYS A 115 -12.83 34.78 13.45
N ASP A 116 -11.50 34.70 13.23
CA ASP A 116 -10.62 33.73 13.83
C ASP A 116 -10.15 34.21 15.23
N LEU A 117 -10.43 33.43 16.28
CA LEU A 117 -9.98 33.69 17.63
C LEU A 117 -8.60 33.11 17.93
N GLY A 118 -7.98 32.41 16.96
CA GLY A 118 -6.70 31.77 17.13
C GLY A 118 -6.72 30.65 18.17
N ASN A 119 -5.62 30.52 18.92
CA ASN A 119 -5.47 29.51 19.97
C ASN A 119 -5.97 30.06 21.32
N ILE A 120 -7.02 29.45 21.86
CA ILE A 120 -7.55 29.74 23.20
C ILE A 120 -6.98 28.70 24.16
N MET A 121 -6.27 29.17 25.20
CA MET A 121 -5.57 28.32 26.15
C MET A 121 -6.42 28.09 27.39
N LEU A 122 -6.97 26.86 27.58
CA LEU A 122 -7.66 26.45 28.78
C LEU A 122 -6.66 26.00 29.86
N ALA A 123 -6.69 26.65 31.03
CA ALA A 123 -5.85 26.27 32.16
C ALA A 123 -6.48 25.09 32.92
N PRO A 124 -5.73 24.00 33.22
CA PRO A 124 -6.22 22.93 34.10
C PRO A 124 -6.59 23.47 35.47
N ASP A 125 -7.67 22.93 36.06
CA ASP A 125 -8.06 23.19 37.43
C ASP A 125 -7.42 22.14 38.35
N GLU A 126 -6.44 22.57 39.12
CA GLU A 126 -5.58 21.65 39.91
C GLU A 126 -6.28 21.00 41.13
N GLU A 127 -7.48 21.50 41.53
CA GLU A 127 -8.23 20.96 42.68
C GLU A 127 -9.07 19.71 42.32
N LEU A 128 -9.30 19.39 41.05
CA LEU A 128 -10.19 18.33 40.60
C LEU A 128 -9.52 17.09 40.01
N LEU A 129 -8.19 17.00 39.99
CA LEU A 129 -7.46 15.93 39.32
C LEU A 129 -7.01 14.79 40.25
N LYS A 130 -7.92 13.87 40.62
CA LYS A 130 -7.52 12.48 40.96
C LYS A 130 -7.70 11.60 39.72
N GLU A 131 -6.56 11.21 39.15
CA GLU A 131 -6.46 10.54 37.88
C GLU A 131 -6.88 9.06 37.96
N VAL A 132 -7.97 8.68 37.24
CA VAL A 132 -8.29 7.29 36.90
C VAL A 132 -7.93 7.05 35.44
N VAL A 133 -6.82 6.34 35.20
CA VAL A 133 -6.34 5.98 33.87
C VAL A 133 -7.13 4.76 33.37
N VAL A 134 -8.05 4.96 32.42
CA VAL A 134 -8.71 3.87 31.68
C VAL A 134 -8.05 3.75 30.29
N THR A 135 -7.38 2.63 30.03
CA THR A 135 -6.81 2.29 28.71
C THR A 135 -7.85 1.50 27.92
N GLU A 136 -8.29 2.03 26.77
CA GLU A 136 -9.02 1.26 25.80
C GLU A 136 -8.03 0.56 24.85
N ASP A 137 -8.11 -0.76 24.76
CA ASP A 137 -7.31 -1.52 23.81
C ASP A 137 -7.89 -1.39 22.39
N LYS A 138 -7.14 -0.78 21.46
CA LYS A 138 -7.49 -0.77 20.02
C LYS A 138 -7.62 -2.20 19.53
N ALA A 139 -8.63 -2.49 18.75
CA ALA A 139 -8.77 -3.79 18.09
C ALA A 139 -7.64 -3.99 17.07
N THR A 140 -7.16 -5.23 16.90
CA THR A 140 -6.14 -5.57 15.89
C THR A 140 -6.63 -5.26 14.47
N VAL A 141 -7.90 -5.52 14.18
CA VAL A 141 -8.56 -5.18 12.92
C VAL A 141 -9.77 -4.30 13.22
N GLN A 142 -9.88 -3.19 12.52
CA GLN A 142 -11.03 -2.28 12.57
C GLN A 142 -11.60 -2.12 11.16
N MET A 143 -12.90 -1.94 11.05
CA MET A 143 -13.59 -1.75 9.78
C MET A 143 -14.01 -0.29 9.61
N SER A 144 -13.77 0.24 8.42
CA SER A 144 -14.27 1.53 7.93
C SER A 144 -15.02 1.30 6.62
N ILE A 145 -15.79 2.30 6.16
CA ILE A 145 -16.66 2.21 4.97
C ILE A 145 -15.89 1.78 3.71
N ASP A 146 -14.66 2.27 3.55
CA ASP A 146 -13.87 2.07 2.32
C ASP A 146 -12.61 1.22 2.55
N ARG A 147 -12.32 0.80 3.81
CA ARG A 147 -11.08 0.11 4.16
C ARG A 147 -11.17 -0.74 5.41
N LYS A 148 -10.34 -1.77 5.48
CA LYS A 148 -10.02 -2.51 6.71
C LYS A 148 -8.74 -1.90 7.30
N VAL A 149 -8.71 -1.66 8.59
CA VAL A 149 -7.53 -1.10 9.31
C VAL A 149 -6.92 -2.19 10.17
N TYR A 150 -5.66 -2.53 9.90
CA TYR A 150 -4.88 -3.45 10.69
C TYR A 150 -3.88 -2.69 11.56
N ASN A 151 -4.05 -2.77 12.89
CA ASN A 151 -3.19 -2.08 13.85
C ASN A 151 -1.93 -2.89 14.12
N VAL A 152 -0.80 -2.49 13.55
CA VAL A 152 0.48 -3.22 13.61
C VAL A 152 1.03 -3.29 15.04
N ASP A 153 0.77 -2.30 15.89
CA ASP A 153 1.19 -2.32 17.30
C ASP A 153 0.62 -3.51 18.10
N LYS A 154 -0.49 -4.09 17.64
CA LYS A 154 -1.11 -5.26 18.27
C LYS A 154 -0.53 -6.59 17.75
N ASP A 155 0.13 -6.58 16.61
CA ASP A 155 0.84 -7.73 16.06
C ASP A 155 2.29 -7.75 16.57
N ILE A 156 2.52 -8.56 17.60
CA ILE A 156 3.86 -8.66 18.20
C ILE A 156 4.84 -9.43 17.30
N SER A 157 4.38 -10.22 16.34
CA SER A 157 5.24 -11.00 15.43
C SER A 157 5.98 -10.10 14.42
N ALA A 158 5.44 -8.94 14.12
CA ALA A 158 6.07 -7.97 13.23
C ALA A 158 7.24 -7.21 13.89
N ARG A 159 7.30 -7.16 15.23
CA ARG A 159 8.29 -6.37 15.97
C ARG A 159 9.72 -6.77 15.65
N GLY A 160 10.56 -5.77 15.44
CA GLY A 160 11.95 -5.96 15.05
C GLY A 160 12.12 -6.48 13.63
N GLY A 161 11.06 -6.47 12.82
CA GLY A 161 11.05 -6.88 11.43
C GLY A 161 10.87 -5.71 10.47
N THR A 162 10.38 -6.06 9.30
CA THR A 162 10.09 -5.14 8.21
C THR A 162 8.57 -4.98 8.01
N GLY A 163 8.16 -4.07 7.16
CA GLY A 163 6.77 -3.94 6.73
C GLY A 163 6.23 -5.22 6.08
N LEU A 164 7.11 -6.04 5.48
CA LEU A 164 6.73 -7.34 4.97
C LEU A 164 6.31 -8.31 6.09
N ASP A 165 7.03 -8.29 7.23
CA ASP A 165 6.65 -9.07 8.41
C ASP A 165 5.32 -8.59 9.00
N ALA A 166 5.05 -7.27 8.92
CA ALA A 166 3.79 -6.70 9.38
C ALA A 166 2.59 -7.11 8.51
N VAL A 167 2.76 -7.19 7.19
CA VAL A 167 1.64 -7.48 6.28
C VAL A 167 1.33 -8.96 6.12
N LYS A 168 2.28 -9.88 6.41
CA LYS A 168 2.06 -11.33 6.23
C LYS A 168 0.89 -11.88 7.06
N ASN A 169 0.58 -11.26 8.21
CA ASN A 169 -0.51 -11.68 9.10
C ASN A 169 -1.83 -10.93 8.84
N ILE A 170 -1.85 -9.99 7.90
CA ILE A 170 -3.08 -9.27 7.55
C ILE A 170 -4.07 -10.22 6.88
N PRO A 171 -5.37 -10.20 7.26
CA PRO A 171 -6.42 -10.95 6.58
C PRO A 171 -6.45 -10.66 5.06
N SER A 172 -6.69 -11.67 4.25
CA SER A 172 -6.80 -11.60 2.78
C SER A 172 -5.51 -11.22 2.03
N VAL A 173 -4.39 -10.99 2.73
CA VAL A 173 -3.08 -10.69 2.14
C VAL A 173 -2.23 -11.95 2.08
N THR A 174 -1.56 -12.23 0.98
CA THR A 174 -0.58 -13.32 0.83
C THR A 174 0.79 -12.76 0.46
N VAL A 175 1.84 -13.45 0.90
CA VAL A 175 3.24 -13.08 0.60
C VAL A 175 3.94 -14.30 0.02
N ASP A 176 4.42 -14.20 -1.22
CA ASP A 176 5.11 -15.28 -1.91
C ASP A 176 6.57 -15.47 -1.44
N ALA A 177 7.31 -16.39 -2.08
CA ALA A 177 8.71 -16.65 -1.76
C ALA A 177 9.62 -15.46 -2.08
N ASP A 178 9.30 -14.67 -3.08
CA ASP A 178 10.11 -13.52 -3.51
C ASP A 178 9.80 -12.26 -2.71
N GLY A 179 8.78 -12.33 -1.82
CA GLY A 179 8.33 -11.21 -1.00
C GLY A 179 7.32 -10.30 -1.70
N ASN A 180 6.76 -10.74 -2.83
CA ASN A 180 5.66 -10.03 -3.47
C ASN A 180 4.39 -10.19 -2.64
N VAL A 181 3.64 -9.12 -2.55
CA VAL A 181 2.42 -9.07 -1.75
C VAL A 181 1.20 -9.04 -2.65
N SER A 182 0.24 -9.91 -2.35
CA SER A 182 -1.03 -9.99 -3.05
C SER A 182 -2.20 -9.83 -2.09
N LEU A 183 -3.27 -9.19 -2.54
CA LEU A 183 -4.55 -9.07 -1.84
C LEU A 183 -5.60 -9.81 -2.66
N ARG A 184 -6.22 -10.84 -2.05
CA ARG A 184 -7.14 -11.72 -2.78
C ARG A 184 -6.52 -12.23 -4.10
N ASN A 185 -5.24 -12.67 -4.02
CA ASN A 185 -4.43 -13.21 -5.13
C ASN A 185 -4.09 -12.24 -6.26
N ASN A 186 -4.23 -10.92 -6.05
CA ASN A 186 -3.82 -9.92 -7.02
C ASN A 186 -2.72 -9.05 -6.45
N SER A 187 -1.75 -8.69 -7.29
CA SER A 187 -0.67 -7.79 -6.91
C SER A 187 -1.24 -6.47 -6.42
N VAL A 188 -0.84 -6.06 -5.23
CA VAL A 188 -1.36 -4.89 -4.52
C VAL A 188 -0.42 -3.70 -4.67
N ALA A 189 -0.98 -2.50 -4.78
CA ALA A 189 -0.20 -1.27 -4.77
C ALA A 189 0.18 -0.88 -3.33
N ILE A 190 1.45 -0.60 -3.09
CA ILE A 190 1.95 -0.15 -1.78
C ILE A 190 1.95 1.37 -1.74
N TYR A 191 1.30 1.92 -0.71
CA TYR A 191 1.26 3.35 -0.42
C TYR A 191 1.85 3.60 0.97
N VAL A 192 2.47 4.76 1.15
CA VAL A 192 2.94 5.23 2.45
C VAL A 192 2.29 6.58 2.74
N ASP A 193 1.63 6.71 3.89
CA ASP A 193 0.88 7.91 4.28
C ASP A 193 -0.09 8.42 3.18
N GLY A 194 -0.78 7.48 2.50
CA GLY A 194 -1.74 7.77 1.44
C GLY A 194 -1.14 8.10 0.08
N LYS A 195 0.16 7.93 -0.13
CA LYS A 195 0.87 8.25 -1.39
C LYS A 195 1.60 7.04 -1.95
N PRO A 196 1.63 6.86 -3.28
CA PRO A 196 2.45 5.82 -3.90
C PRO A 196 3.92 5.97 -3.50
N THR A 197 4.57 4.86 -3.29
CA THR A 197 5.97 4.82 -2.86
C THR A 197 6.82 3.95 -3.78
N THR A 198 8.11 4.27 -3.88
CA THR A 198 9.13 3.40 -4.47
C THR A 198 9.75 2.47 -3.45
N LEU A 199 9.41 2.64 -2.16
CA LEU A 199 9.89 1.78 -1.10
C LEU A 199 9.20 0.42 -1.18
N THR A 200 9.96 -0.64 -1.05
CA THR A 200 9.41 -1.97 -0.81
C THR A 200 9.08 -2.13 0.67
N LEU A 201 8.15 -3.03 1.00
CA LEU A 201 7.81 -3.31 2.40
C LEU A 201 9.01 -3.82 3.22
N GLN A 202 9.98 -4.47 2.57
CA GLN A 202 11.23 -4.89 3.22
C GLN A 202 12.11 -3.72 3.67
N GLN A 203 11.96 -2.55 3.05
CA GLN A 203 12.72 -1.33 3.36
C GLN A 203 12.10 -0.50 4.48
N ILE A 204 10.84 -0.78 4.86
CA ILE A 204 10.12 -0.06 5.91
C ILE A 204 10.22 -0.86 7.21
N PRO A 205 10.78 -0.30 8.31
CA PRO A 205 10.78 -0.96 9.61
C PRO A 205 9.36 -1.11 10.16
N SER A 206 8.98 -2.31 10.59
CA SER A 206 7.64 -2.58 11.12
C SER A 206 7.29 -1.73 12.35
N ASP A 207 8.27 -1.44 13.19
CA ASP A 207 8.09 -0.66 14.42
C ASP A 207 7.78 0.82 14.17
N GLN A 208 8.00 1.31 12.93
CA GLN A 208 7.59 2.65 12.49
C GLN A 208 6.18 2.69 11.91
N ILE A 209 5.55 1.55 11.74
CA ILE A 209 4.19 1.45 11.21
C ILE A 209 3.20 1.58 12.38
N ASP A 210 2.26 2.52 12.29
CA ASP A 210 1.12 2.63 13.21
C ASP A 210 0.06 1.60 12.83
N ARG A 211 -0.33 1.61 11.55
CA ARG A 211 -1.35 0.72 11.01
C ARG A 211 -1.17 0.52 9.50
N VAL A 212 -1.79 -0.53 9.00
CA VAL A 212 -1.93 -0.77 7.57
C VAL A 212 -3.41 -0.70 7.21
N GLU A 213 -3.76 0.14 6.26
CA GLU A 213 -5.11 0.27 5.72
C GLU A 213 -5.21 -0.59 4.45
N ILE A 214 -6.14 -1.53 4.45
CA ILE A 214 -6.39 -2.47 3.36
C ILE A 214 -7.59 -1.94 2.58
N ILE A 215 -7.37 -1.45 1.35
CA ILE A 215 -8.40 -0.88 0.48
C ILE A 215 -8.58 -1.84 -0.69
N THR A 216 -9.57 -2.72 -0.60
CA THR A 216 -9.82 -3.77 -1.62
C THR A 216 -10.35 -3.17 -2.93
N ASN A 217 -11.14 -2.12 -2.82
CA ASN A 217 -11.71 -1.39 -3.95
C ASN A 217 -11.42 0.11 -3.83
N PRO A 218 -10.26 0.60 -4.34
CA PRO A 218 -9.88 2.01 -4.18
C PRO A 218 -10.75 2.97 -4.97
N SER A 219 -11.11 4.11 -4.35
CA SER A 219 -11.89 5.18 -4.95
C SER A 219 -11.15 5.89 -6.10
N VAL A 220 -11.84 6.76 -6.82
CA VAL A 220 -11.30 7.53 -7.96
C VAL A 220 -10.16 8.49 -7.58
N LYS A 221 -9.97 8.80 -6.31
CA LYS A 221 -8.84 9.56 -5.77
C LYS A 221 -7.49 8.85 -6.04
N PHE A 222 -7.51 7.52 -6.02
CA PHE A 222 -6.33 6.69 -6.23
C PHE A 222 -6.14 6.38 -7.72
N ASP A 223 -4.94 5.94 -8.09
CA ASP A 223 -4.64 5.57 -9.47
C ASP A 223 -5.57 4.49 -10.01
N ALA A 224 -5.96 4.63 -11.27
CA ALA A 224 -6.73 3.60 -11.94
C ALA A 224 -5.93 2.28 -12.08
N SER A 225 -4.60 2.31 -11.99
CA SER A 225 -3.73 1.11 -12.02
C SER A 225 -3.73 0.30 -10.71
N THR A 226 -4.48 0.70 -9.67
CA THR A 226 -4.58 -0.04 -8.42
C THR A 226 -5.56 -1.22 -8.51
N THR A 227 -5.34 -2.13 -9.45
CA THR A 227 -6.23 -3.25 -9.78
C THR A 227 -6.35 -4.31 -8.69
N GLY A 228 -5.28 -4.56 -7.94
CA GLY A 228 -5.27 -5.49 -6.80
C GLY A 228 -5.64 -4.87 -5.46
N GLY A 229 -6.06 -3.59 -5.46
CA GLY A 229 -6.26 -2.83 -4.23
C GLY A 229 -5.01 -2.09 -3.76
N ILE A 230 -5.08 -1.54 -2.54
CA ILE A 230 -4.00 -0.77 -1.92
C ILE A 230 -3.73 -1.29 -0.52
N LEU A 231 -2.46 -1.45 -0.17
CA LEU A 231 -1.98 -1.52 1.20
C LEU A 231 -1.34 -0.17 1.54
N ASN A 232 -2.04 0.65 2.30
CA ASN A 232 -1.58 1.96 2.71
C ASN A 232 -0.92 1.86 4.09
N VAL A 233 0.40 1.94 4.12
CA VAL A 233 1.20 1.89 5.34
C VAL A 233 1.22 3.28 5.97
N ILE A 234 0.58 3.43 7.12
CA ILE A 234 0.58 4.68 7.88
C ILE A 234 1.71 4.64 8.90
N LEU A 235 2.63 5.58 8.77
CA LEU A 235 3.77 5.70 9.68
C LEU A 235 3.37 6.44 10.96
N LYS A 236 4.03 6.06 12.07
CA LYS A 236 3.84 6.71 13.36
C LYS A 236 4.23 8.18 13.30
N ARG A 237 3.32 9.04 13.73
CA ARG A 237 3.56 10.48 13.90
C ARG A 237 3.32 10.85 15.34
N ASN A 238 4.21 11.65 15.90
CA ASN A 238 4.01 12.16 17.24
C ASN A 238 3.68 13.65 17.20
N SER A 239 2.54 14.02 17.76
CA SER A 239 2.04 15.39 17.77
C SER A 239 2.37 16.16 19.04
N LYS A 240 2.90 15.49 20.09
CA LYS A 240 3.14 16.13 21.41
C LYS A 240 4.37 17.02 21.41
N PRO A 241 4.32 18.20 22.06
CA PRO A 241 5.50 19.01 22.32
C PRO A 241 6.55 18.26 23.17
N GLY A 242 7.81 18.48 22.87
CA GLY A 242 8.94 17.84 23.52
C GLY A 242 9.70 16.90 22.60
N TYR A 243 10.44 15.95 23.17
CA TYR A 243 11.19 14.96 22.41
C TYR A 243 10.75 13.53 22.75
N ASN A 244 10.86 12.67 21.77
CA ASN A 244 10.59 11.24 21.92
C ASN A 244 11.34 10.46 20.84
N GLY A 245 11.59 9.20 21.11
CA GLY A 245 12.28 8.34 20.16
C GLY A 245 12.22 6.88 20.54
N VAL A 246 12.76 6.07 19.64
CA VAL A 246 12.88 4.62 19.79
C VAL A 246 14.29 4.21 19.41
N ILE A 247 14.88 3.33 20.21
CA ILE A 247 16.09 2.58 19.86
C ILE A 247 15.73 1.10 19.92
N MET A 248 16.14 0.36 18.91
CA MET A 248 15.89 -1.08 18.80
C MET A 248 17.12 -1.80 18.27
N GLY A 249 17.39 -2.98 18.80
CA GLY A 249 18.36 -3.92 18.28
C GLY A 249 17.81 -5.32 18.28
N GLY A 250 18.21 -6.13 17.31
CA GLY A 250 17.80 -7.53 17.24
C GLY A 250 18.85 -8.41 16.57
N ILE A 251 18.86 -9.67 16.99
CA ILE A 251 19.71 -10.73 16.47
C ILE A 251 18.86 -11.95 16.15
N GLY A 252 19.29 -12.72 15.19
CA GLY A 252 18.64 -14.00 14.86
C GLY A 252 19.58 -14.98 14.20
N THR A 253 19.06 -16.17 13.95
CA THR A 253 19.80 -17.20 13.21
C THR A 253 20.16 -16.71 11.81
N ASN A 254 21.24 -17.25 11.23
CA ASN A 254 21.68 -17.02 9.85
C ASN A 254 22.01 -15.54 9.56
N ASP A 255 22.91 -14.98 10.37
CA ASP A 255 23.41 -13.62 10.25
C ASP A 255 22.31 -12.56 10.18
N ARG A 256 21.21 -12.74 10.90
CA ARG A 256 20.12 -11.76 10.99
C ARG A 256 20.45 -10.74 12.07
N TYR A 257 20.72 -9.52 11.64
CA TYR A 257 20.95 -8.39 12.53
C TYR A 257 20.10 -7.23 12.08
N ASN A 258 19.46 -6.56 13.03
CA ASN A 258 18.74 -5.33 12.76
C ASN A 258 18.98 -4.31 13.87
N GLY A 259 19.04 -3.05 13.48
CA GLY A 259 19.19 -1.91 14.40
C GLY A 259 18.42 -0.71 13.90
N MET A 260 17.73 0.00 14.78
CA MET A 260 16.96 1.19 14.43
C MET A 260 17.09 2.23 15.52
N ALA A 261 17.23 3.49 15.12
CA ALA A 261 17.09 4.65 15.98
C ALA A 261 16.17 5.68 15.33
N SER A 262 15.24 6.23 16.10
CA SER A 262 14.40 7.35 15.67
C SER A 262 14.27 8.41 16.73
N LEU A 263 14.21 9.67 16.30
CA LEU A 263 14.04 10.83 17.15
C LEU A 263 13.06 11.81 16.52
N ASN A 264 12.16 12.33 17.34
CA ASN A 264 11.24 13.39 16.98
C ASN A 264 11.29 14.49 18.03
N ILE A 265 11.44 15.75 17.61
CA ILE A 265 11.52 16.93 18.47
C ILE A 265 10.52 17.96 17.97
N LYS A 266 9.50 18.26 18.79
CA LYS A 266 8.50 19.29 18.50
C LYS A 266 8.63 20.47 19.45
N GLN A 267 8.93 21.65 18.91
CA GLN A 267 9.05 22.89 19.65
C GLN A 267 8.42 24.06 18.88
N GLY A 268 7.43 24.69 19.48
CA GLY A 268 6.73 25.82 18.86
C GLY A 268 6.10 25.44 17.50
N LYS A 269 6.48 26.18 16.45
CA LYS A 269 6.00 25.95 15.08
C LYS A 269 6.77 24.89 14.30
N PHE A 270 7.76 24.25 14.89
CA PHE A 270 8.59 23.27 14.20
C PHE A 270 8.47 21.88 14.85
N ASN A 271 8.41 20.86 14.02
CA ASN A 271 8.58 19.48 14.41
C ASN A 271 9.65 18.87 13.51
N VAL A 272 10.78 18.50 14.07
CA VAL A 272 11.90 17.88 13.36
C VAL A 272 11.91 16.41 13.68
N PHE A 273 12.04 15.57 12.66
CA PHE A 273 12.10 14.13 12.83
C PHE A 273 13.22 13.50 12.01
N GLY A 274 13.78 12.42 12.55
CA GLY A 274 14.81 11.63 11.89
C GLY A 274 14.74 10.18 12.30
N MET A 275 15.17 9.30 11.40
CA MET A 275 15.25 7.87 11.62
C MET A 275 16.36 7.25 10.79
N TYR A 276 17.05 6.27 11.36
CA TYR A 276 17.97 5.39 10.66
C TYR A 276 17.65 3.93 11.02
N ASN A 277 17.68 3.07 10.02
CA ASN A 277 17.50 1.63 10.17
C ASN A 277 18.58 0.88 9.39
N TYR A 278 19.13 -0.15 9.98
CA TYR A 278 20.02 -1.13 9.37
C TYR A 278 19.43 -2.52 9.54
N ASN A 279 19.42 -3.31 8.46
CA ASN A 279 18.94 -4.69 8.47
C ASN A 279 19.85 -5.54 7.56
N THR A 280 20.33 -6.66 8.04
CA THR A 280 21.05 -7.65 7.25
C THR A 280 20.61 -9.05 7.60
N GLN A 281 20.60 -9.93 6.60
CA GLN A 281 20.28 -11.36 6.78
C GLN A 281 20.88 -12.20 5.67
N THR A 282 21.26 -13.43 6.01
CA THR A 282 21.61 -14.49 5.07
C THR A 282 20.45 -15.49 5.00
N ASN A 283 20.02 -15.84 3.79
CA ASN A 283 18.97 -16.85 3.55
C ASN A 283 19.59 -18.01 2.77
N TYR A 284 19.26 -19.23 3.18
CA TYR A 284 19.58 -20.46 2.48
C TYR A 284 18.30 -20.97 1.81
N ASN A 285 18.33 -21.06 0.50
CA ASN A 285 17.16 -21.43 -0.29
C ASN A 285 17.46 -22.72 -1.03
N ASP A 286 16.45 -23.55 -1.27
CA ASP A 286 16.54 -24.75 -2.07
C ASP A 286 15.35 -24.86 -3.02
N GLY A 287 15.55 -25.57 -4.12
CA GLY A 287 14.50 -25.79 -5.10
C GLY A 287 14.77 -26.98 -6.00
N PHE A 288 13.75 -27.33 -6.78
CA PHE A 288 13.88 -28.28 -7.87
C PHE A 288 12.92 -27.92 -9.00
N THR A 289 13.30 -28.35 -10.20
CA THR A 289 12.46 -28.32 -11.40
C THR A 289 12.52 -29.69 -12.05
N ASN A 290 11.38 -30.37 -12.14
CA ASN A 290 11.24 -31.61 -12.88
C ASN A 290 10.30 -31.38 -14.06
N ARG A 291 10.77 -31.67 -15.28
CA ARG A 291 9.99 -31.48 -16.50
C ARG A 291 10.00 -32.73 -17.36
N ILE A 292 8.84 -33.04 -17.92
CA ILE A 292 8.63 -34.07 -18.91
C ILE A 292 8.18 -33.37 -20.20
N ASN A 293 9.01 -33.40 -21.23
CA ASN A 293 8.68 -32.81 -22.52
C ASN A 293 7.81 -33.78 -23.33
N ALA A 294 6.81 -33.26 -24.05
CA ALA A 294 6.04 -34.03 -25.04
C ALA A 294 6.96 -34.44 -26.24
N THR A 295 6.52 -35.43 -26.98
CA THR A 295 7.10 -35.72 -28.32
C THR A 295 6.80 -34.55 -29.25
N LEU A 296 7.80 -34.15 -30.08
CA LEU A 296 7.61 -33.09 -31.06
C LEU A 296 6.49 -33.42 -32.04
N PRO A 297 5.74 -32.40 -32.50
CA PRO A 297 4.84 -32.60 -33.63
C PRO A 297 5.64 -33.01 -34.90
N PRO A 298 5.04 -33.79 -35.78
CA PRO A 298 5.69 -34.27 -37.02
C PRO A 298 6.25 -33.17 -37.92
N SER A 299 5.82 -31.93 -37.74
CA SER A 299 6.26 -30.73 -38.51
C SER A 299 7.54 -30.08 -37.98
N SER A 300 8.18 -30.60 -36.92
CA SER A 300 9.36 -30.02 -36.34
C SER A 300 10.59 -30.23 -37.26
N THR A 301 11.31 -29.13 -37.51
CA THR A 301 12.57 -29.14 -38.26
C THR A 301 13.79 -29.42 -37.38
N TYR A 302 13.59 -29.64 -36.07
CA TYR A 302 14.67 -29.91 -35.15
C TYR A 302 15.25 -31.30 -35.35
N THR A 303 16.54 -31.36 -35.63
CA THR A 303 17.30 -32.59 -35.88
C THR A 303 18.12 -33.09 -34.71
N GLY A 304 18.14 -32.34 -33.59
CA GLY A 304 18.86 -32.70 -32.38
C GLY A 304 18.07 -33.69 -31.48
N THR A 305 18.75 -34.22 -30.46
CA THR A 305 18.14 -35.11 -29.47
C THR A 305 17.15 -34.33 -28.59
N ILE A 306 15.93 -34.86 -28.46
CA ILE A 306 14.94 -34.33 -27.51
C ILE A 306 15.16 -34.97 -26.15
N ASN A 307 15.40 -34.14 -25.15
CA ASN A 307 15.45 -34.56 -23.78
C ASN A 307 14.03 -34.79 -23.28
N LYS A 308 13.65 -36.02 -23.04
CA LYS A 308 12.32 -36.37 -22.51
C LYS A 308 12.13 -35.89 -21.08
N PHE A 309 13.18 -36.06 -20.27
CA PHE A 309 13.17 -35.73 -18.86
C PHE A 309 14.25 -34.68 -18.57
N TYR A 310 13.86 -33.61 -17.92
CA TYR A 310 14.76 -32.59 -17.38
C TYR A 310 14.57 -32.50 -15.87
N ASN A 311 15.63 -32.73 -15.14
CA ASN A 311 15.64 -32.63 -13.68
C ASN A 311 16.72 -31.63 -13.27
N GLN A 312 16.34 -30.63 -12.46
CA GLN A 312 17.26 -29.63 -11.91
C GLN A 312 17.04 -29.50 -10.41
N THR A 313 18.12 -29.40 -9.66
CA THR A 313 18.11 -29.03 -8.25
C THR A 313 18.89 -27.72 -8.07
N ASP A 314 18.37 -26.85 -7.21
CA ASP A 314 18.94 -25.54 -6.93
C ASP A 314 19.26 -25.41 -5.45
N THR A 315 20.43 -24.89 -5.11
CA THR A 315 20.74 -24.41 -3.76
C THR A 315 21.31 -23.00 -3.86
N ASN A 316 20.77 -22.08 -3.05
CA ASN A 316 21.11 -20.67 -3.14
C ASN A 316 21.42 -20.11 -1.76
N ARG A 317 22.54 -19.39 -1.64
CA ARG A 317 22.88 -18.57 -0.48
C ARG A 317 22.79 -17.12 -0.85
N MET A 318 21.85 -16.38 -0.21
CA MET A 318 21.59 -14.97 -0.53
C MET A 318 21.75 -14.10 0.72
N LYS A 319 22.71 -13.18 0.68
CA LYS A 319 22.90 -12.16 1.71
C LYS A 319 22.29 -10.84 1.26
N ASN A 320 21.34 -10.33 2.08
CA ASN A 320 20.64 -9.07 1.85
C ASN A 320 21.03 -8.07 2.94
N THR A 321 21.36 -6.86 2.55
CA THR A 321 21.65 -5.76 3.48
C THR A 321 20.90 -4.52 3.05
N PHE A 322 20.22 -3.86 3.99
CA PHE A 322 19.45 -2.63 3.75
C PHE A 322 19.79 -1.58 4.79
N GLN A 323 19.93 -0.36 4.34
CA GLN A 323 20.04 0.84 5.14
C GLN A 323 18.96 1.80 4.70
N PHE A 324 18.21 2.33 5.64
CA PHE A 324 17.17 3.32 5.40
C PHE A 324 17.38 4.51 6.34
N ALA A 325 17.48 5.69 5.78
CA ALA A 325 17.50 6.93 6.53
C ALA A 325 16.34 7.83 6.09
N ARG A 326 15.69 8.47 7.04
CA ARG A 326 14.66 9.47 6.80
C ARG A 326 14.91 10.67 7.69
N ALA A 327 14.80 11.88 7.13
CA ALA A 327 14.82 13.12 7.91
C ALA A 327 13.82 14.12 7.31
N GLY A 328 13.32 15.00 8.16
CA GLY A 328 12.40 16.02 7.70
C GLY A 328 11.93 16.93 8.81
N PHE A 329 11.13 17.90 8.44
CA PHE A 329 10.47 18.78 9.39
C PHE A 329 9.08 19.18 8.93
N ASP A 330 8.20 19.43 9.88
CA ASP A 330 6.92 20.10 9.70
C ASP A 330 7.04 21.52 10.20
N TYR A 331 6.64 22.49 9.39
CA TYR A 331 6.50 23.88 9.74
C TYR A 331 5.03 24.27 9.80
N TYR A 332 4.54 24.50 11.02
CA TYR A 332 3.18 24.95 11.27
C TYR A 332 3.12 26.47 11.04
N ILE A 333 2.87 26.89 9.78
CA ILE A 333 2.80 28.30 9.38
C ILE A 333 1.80 29.04 10.28
N ASN A 334 0.62 28.42 10.42
CA ASN A 334 -0.42 28.79 11.37
C ASN A 334 -1.21 27.53 11.79
N ASN A 335 -2.30 27.68 12.54
CA ASN A 335 -3.13 26.57 13.03
C ASN A 335 -3.77 25.70 11.93
N ARG A 336 -3.81 26.23 10.71
CA ARG A 336 -4.53 25.62 9.57
C ARG A 336 -3.61 25.26 8.43
N SER A 337 -2.41 25.75 8.40
CA SER A 337 -1.46 25.57 7.30
C SER A 337 -0.20 24.89 7.79
N THR A 338 0.15 23.76 7.23
CA THR A 338 1.36 23.00 7.54
C THR A 338 2.15 22.77 6.26
N LEU A 339 3.43 23.06 6.30
CA LEU A 339 4.40 22.71 5.28
C LEU A 339 5.30 21.59 5.83
N THR A 340 5.34 20.45 5.17
CA THR A 340 6.23 19.34 5.48
C THR A 340 7.28 19.21 4.39
N ILE A 341 8.56 19.20 4.77
CA ILE A 341 9.67 18.89 3.87
C ILE A 341 10.40 17.67 4.45
N SER A 342 10.57 16.63 3.65
CA SER A 342 11.25 15.41 4.09
C SER A 342 12.05 14.77 2.97
N GLY A 343 13.08 14.02 3.35
CA GLY A 343 13.89 13.21 2.47
C GLY A 343 14.09 11.81 3.01
N ASN A 344 14.21 10.85 2.10
CA ASN A 344 14.56 9.48 2.41
C ASN A 344 15.80 9.10 1.59
N TYR A 345 16.68 8.30 2.21
CA TYR A 345 17.78 7.64 1.56
C TYR A 345 17.70 6.15 1.82
N VAL A 346 17.83 5.35 0.77
CA VAL A 346 17.89 3.89 0.86
C VAL A 346 19.15 3.42 0.15
N HIS A 347 19.94 2.62 0.84
CA HIS A 347 21.04 1.87 0.24
C HIS A 347 20.84 0.40 0.52
N GLY A 348 21.03 -0.44 -0.48
CA GLY A 348 20.89 -1.87 -0.30
C GLY A 348 21.81 -2.66 -1.19
N SER A 349 22.08 -3.90 -0.79
CA SER A 349 22.80 -4.88 -1.58
C SER A 349 22.17 -6.26 -1.46
N PHE A 350 22.16 -6.97 -2.57
CA PHE A 350 21.81 -8.38 -2.68
C PHE A 350 22.99 -9.15 -3.27
N ASN A 351 23.52 -10.08 -2.52
CA ASN A 351 24.59 -10.98 -3.00
C ASN A 351 24.04 -12.41 -2.96
N SER A 352 23.94 -13.02 -4.11
CA SER A 352 23.37 -14.36 -4.30
C SER A 352 24.39 -15.26 -4.97
N ASN A 353 24.63 -16.43 -4.38
CA ASN A 353 25.38 -17.51 -4.99
C ASN A 353 24.42 -18.70 -5.12
N ASP A 354 24.13 -19.07 -6.35
CA ASP A 354 23.21 -20.12 -6.71
C ASP A 354 23.94 -21.24 -7.42
N PHE A 355 23.78 -22.47 -6.93
CA PHE A 355 24.33 -23.68 -7.51
C PHE A 355 23.19 -24.50 -8.07
N GLN A 356 23.24 -24.78 -9.37
CA GLN A 356 22.25 -25.55 -10.11
C GLN A 356 22.92 -26.82 -10.63
N HIS A 357 22.36 -27.95 -10.33
CA HIS A 357 22.71 -29.24 -10.93
C HIS A 357 21.58 -29.71 -11.83
N TYR A 358 21.86 -30.01 -13.10
CA TYR A 358 20.83 -30.42 -14.06
C TYR A 358 21.21 -31.72 -14.76
N VAL A 359 20.18 -32.54 -15.02
CA VAL A 359 20.30 -33.84 -15.73
C VAL A 359 19.20 -33.91 -16.76
N ASN A 360 19.59 -34.20 -17.98
CA ASN A 360 18.70 -34.50 -19.10
C ASN A 360 18.77 -35.98 -19.45
N ASN A 361 17.62 -36.62 -19.58
CA ASN A 361 17.52 -37.98 -20.05
C ASN A 361 16.71 -38.04 -21.36
N ASP A 362 17.05 -38.98 -22.21
CA ASP A 362 16.36 -39.25 -23.47
C ASP A 362 14.96 -39.90 -23.22
N TYR A 363 14.31 -40.27 -24.31
CA TYR A 363 12.97 -40.93 -24.25
C TYR A 363 13.00 -42.27 -23.51
N TYR A 364 14.12 -42.99 -23.52
CA TYR A 364 14.30 -44.31 -22.89
C TYR A 364 14.78 -44.17 -21.42
N GLY A 365 14.98 -42.95 -20.95
CA GLY A 365 15.49 -42.71 -19.60
C GLY A 365 17.03 -42.74 -19.48
N ASN A 366 17.77 -42.91 -20.61
CA ASN A 366 19.21 -42.89 -20.60
C ASN A 366 19.73 -41.47 -20.43
N PHE A 367 20.85 -41.32 -19.73
CA PHE A 367 21.52 -40.03 -19.54
C PHE A 367 21.97 -39.44 -20.89
N ALA A 368 21.39 -38.30 -21.29
CA ALA A 368 21.71 -37.61 -22.54
C ALA A 368 22.72 -36.46 -22.35
N SER A 369 22.50 -35.62 -21.35
CA SER A 369 23.38 -34.52 -20.97
C SER A 369 23.18 -34.12 -19.52
N GLY A 370 24.18 -33.46 -18.92
CA GLY A 370 24.08 -32.94 -17.58
C GLY A 370 25.25 -32.08 -17.19
N GLY A 371 25.17 -31.44 -16.05
CA GLY A 371 26.25 -30.63 -15.55
C GLY A 371 25.81 -29.70 -14.40
N ASP A 372 26.73 -28.83 -14.07
CA ASP A 372 26.58 -27.84 -13.01
C ASP A 372 26.62 -26.41 -13.56
N ARG A 373 25.82 -25.53 -12.98
CA ARG A 373 25.86 -24.11 -13.23
C ARG A 373 25.97 -23.35 -11.92
N VAL A 374 26.99 -22.51 -11.80
CA VAL A 374 27.21 -21.64 -10.67
C VAL A 374 26.88 -20.20 -11.08
N ASN A 375 25.88 -19.60 -10.45
CA ASN A 375 25.45 -18.24 -10.71
C ASN A 375 25.84 -17.35 -9.52
N SER A 376 26.68 -16.36 -9.72
CA SER A 376 26.97 -15.33 -8.72
C SER A 376 26.39 -14.01 -9.16
N THR A 377 25.48 -13.47 -8.35
CA THR A 377 24.83 -12.18 -8.60
C THR A 377 25.15 -11.20 -7.50
N ARG A 378 25.63 -10.02 -7.85
CA ARG A 378 25.87 -8.90 -6.93
C ARG A 378 25.07 -7.71 -7.41
N THR A 379 24.11 -7.28 -6.62
CA THR A 379 23.31 -6.09 -6.89
C THR A 379 23.50 -5.08 -5.77
N SER A 380 23.77 -3.83 -6.12
CA SER A 380 23.73 -2.70 -5.20
C SER A 380 22.77 -1.64 -5.74
N PHE A 381 22.06 -0.97 -4.86
CA PHE A 381 21.17 0.13 -5.26
C PHE A 381 21.17 1.25 -4.24
N GLN A 382 20.90 2.45 -4.73
CA GLN A 382 20.73 3.66 -3.94
C GLN A 382 19.50 4.40 -4.45
N ASN A 383 18.62 4.80 -3.53
CA ASN A 383 17.45 5.58 -3.88
C ASN A 383 17.37 6.82 -2.97
N TYR A 384 17.04 7.95 -3.56
CA TYR A 384 16.83 9.23 -2.90
C TYR A 384 15.41 9.70 -3.17
N THR A 385 14.71 10.11 -2.14
CA THR A 385 13.37 10.71 -2.28
C THR A 385 13.35 12.05 -1.58
N GLY A 386 12.99 13.11 -2.28
CA GLY A 386 12.62 14.41 -1.72
C GLY A 386 11.13 14.63 -1.83
N GLN A 387 10.50 15.14 -0.76
CA GLN A 387 9.06 15.37 -0.72
C GLN A 387 8.74 16.71 -0.08
N ILE A 388 7.89 17.50 -0.73
CA ILE A 388 7.31 18.73 -0.23
C ILE A 388 5.80 18.55 -0.19
N ASN A 389 5.19 18.74 0.99
CA ASN A 389 3.76 18.67 1.18
C ASN A 389 3.26 19.95 1.81
N TYR A 390 2.21 20.52 1.26
CA TYR A 390 1.46 21.61 1.86
C TYR A 390 0.02 21.16 2.12
N GLN A 391 -0.45 21.40 3.34
CA GLN A 391 -1.82 21.12 3.77
C GLN A 391 -2.43 22.39 4.34
N HIS A 392 -3.63 22.72 3.90
CA HIS A 392 -4.43 23.80 4.45
C HIS A 392 -5.81 23.29 4.83
N THR A 393 -6.15 23.38 6.11
CA THR A 393 -7.48 23.04 6.63
C THR A 393 -8.28 24.30 6.81
N TYR A 394 -9.47 24.35 6.24
CA TYR A 394 -10.36 25.50 6.34
C TYR A 394 -11.16 25.46 7.66
N PRO A 395 -11.77 26.60 8.11
CA PRO A 395 -12.63 26.64 9.27
C PRO A 395 -13.78 25.63 9.21
N LYS A 396 -14.39 25.46 8.02
CA LYS A 396 -15.45 24.48 7.80
C LYS A 396 -14.90 23.06 7.97
N GLN A 397 -15.53 22.27 8.81
CA GLN A 397 -15.08 20.91 9.11
C GLN A 397 -14.93 20.05 7.86
N GLY A 398 -13.79 19.39 7.73
CA GLY A 398 -13.48 18.51 6.61
C GLY A 398 -13.19 19.23 5.29
N LYS A 399 -13.25 20.59 5.24
CA LYS A 399 -12.79 21.36 4.08
C LYS A 399 -11.28 21.48 4.12
N GLU A 400 -10.62 20.97 3.07
CA GLU A 400 -9.16 20.83 3.06
C GLU A 400 -8.62 20.98 1.63
N PHE A 401 -7.45 21.60 1.53
CA PHE A 401 -6.61 21.59 0.33
C PHE A 401 -5.26 20.97 0.66
N THR A 402 -4.84 19.99 -0.14
CA THR A 402 -3.51 19.38 -0.01
C THR A 402 -2.81 19.40 -1.35
N THR A 403 -1.51 19.72 -1.36
CA THR A 403 -0.68 19.55 -2.54
C THR A 403 0.67 18.97 -2.18
N SER A 404 1.24 18.19 -3.08
CA SER A 404 2.52 17.52 -2.85
C SER A 404 3.31 17.39 -4.14
N LEU A 405 4.62 17.55 -3.98
CA LEU A 405 5.62 17.23 -5.00
C LEU A 405 6.56 16.19 -4.42
N THR A 406 6.73 15.08 -5.10
CA THR A 406 7.67 14.01 -4.74
C THR A 406 8.65 13.82 -5.90
N LEU A 407 9.93 13.91 -5.59
CA LEU A 407 11.03 13.66 -6.52
C LEU A 407 11.78 12.42 -6.04
N ASN A 408 11.96 11.46 -6.93
CA ASN A 408 12.75 10.26 -6.66
C ASN A 408 13.89 10.16 -7.68
N GLY A 409 15.07 9.84 -7.18
CA GLY A 409 16.22 9.47 -7.98
C GLY A 409 16.78 8.16 -7.48
N GLY A 410 17.31 7.34 -8.37
CA GLY A 410 17.90 6.07 -7.96
C GLY A 410 18.86 5.52 -8.98
N GLN A 411 19.75 4.67 -8.52
CA GLN A 411 20.67 3.90 -9.34
C GLN A 411 20.75 2.49 -8.80
N MET A 412 20.71 1.51 -9.70
CA MET A 412 20.94 0.11 -9.39
C MET A 412 22.04 -0.42 -10.31
N ASN A 413 23.05 -1.06 -9.73
CA ASN A 413 24.12 -1.73 -10.44
C ASN A 413 24.04 -3.22 -10.14
N THR A 414 24.15 -4.06 -11.18
CA THR A 414 24.09 -5.50 -11.02
C THR A 414 25.20 -6.13 -11.85
N THR A 415 25.93 -7.04 -11.25
CA THR A 415 26.91 -7.91 -11.92
C THR A 415 26.44 -9.34 -11.78
N TYR A 416 26.35 -10.03 -12.92
CA TYR A 416 26.09 -11.47 -12.99
C TYR A 416 27.33 -12.16 -13.48
N THR A 417 27.69 -13.30 -12.88
CA THR A 417 28.70 -14.21 -13.36
C THR A 417 28.11 -15.61 -13.40
N TYR A 418 28.08 -16.20 -14.56
CA TYR A 418 27.58 -17.54 -14.79
C TYR A 418 28.75 -18.44 -15.23
N THR A 419 28.94 -19.53 -14.52
CA THR A 419 29.94 -20.56 -14.88
C THR A 419 29.20 -21.87 -15.09
N THR A 420 29.28 -22.41 -16.31
CA THR A 420 28.61 -23.67 -16.66
C THR A 420 29.65 -24.73 -16.92
N TYR A 421 29.51 -25.86 -16.26
CA TYR A 421 30.31 -27.07 -16.43
C TYR A 421 29.38 -28.14 -17.02
N GLN A 422 29.64 -28.56 -18.25
CA GLN A 422 28.87 -29.62 -18.88
C GLN A 422 29.68 -30.93 -18.82
N GLU A 423 29.09 -31.95 -18.22
CA GLU A 423 29.76 -33.25 -18.01
C GLU A 423 29.64 -34.16 -19.24
N LYS A 424 28.47 -34.12 -19.95
CA LYS A 424 28.23 -34.95 -21.10
C LYS A 424 27.37 -34.21 -22.15
N PRO A 425 27.80 -34.08 -23.43
CA PRO A 425 29.19 -34.26 -23.81
C PRO A 425 30.07 -33.33 -22.99
N ALA A 426 31.31 -33.76 -22.66
CA ALA A 426 32.25 -32.86 -21.97
C ALA A 426 32.59 -31.70 -22.87
N LEU A 427 32.21 -30.50 -22.48
CA LEU A 427 32.47 -29.25 -23.19
C LEU A 427 33.39 -28.36 -22.34
N PRO A 428 34.17 -27.45 -22.97
CA PRO A 428 34.89 -26.44 -22.23
C PRO A 428 33.96 -25.63 -21.30
N GLN A 429 34.50 -25.25 -20.15
CA GLN A 429 33.80 -24.37 -19.21
C GLN A 429 33.36 -23.07 -19.91
N ILE A 430 32.08 -22.75 -19.79
CA ILE A 430 31.50 -21.50 -20.28
C ILE A 430 31.47 -20.50 -19.15
N LEU A 431 32.20 -19.41 -19.26
CA LEU A 431 32.14 -18.27 -18.34
C LEU A 431 31.46 -17.09 -19.04
N GLN A 432 30.41 -16.61 -18.45
CA GLN A 432 29.67 -15.44 -18.92
C GLN A 432 29.57 -14.41 -17.80
N THR A 433 29.90 -13.16 -18.10
CA THR A 433 29.72 -12.04 -17.17
C THR A 433 28.83 -10.97 -17.79
N SER A 434 27.90 -10.44 -16.98
CA SER A 434 27.04 -9.36 -17.41
C SER A 434 27.02 -8.25 -16.39
N ASN A 435 27.28 -7.01 -16.82
CA ASN A 435 27.25 -5.82 -15.98
C ASN A 435 26.10 -4.91 -16.40
N GLY A 436 25.26 -4.58 -15.44
CA GLY A 436 24.09 -3.74 -15.64
C GLY A 436 24.11 -2.48 -14.76
N SER A 437 23.72 -1.35 -15.32
CA SER A 437 23.51 -0.10 -14.59
C SER A 437 22.15 0.49 -14.96
N LYS A 438 21.38 0.93 -13.96
CA LYS A 438 20.01 1.45 -14.14
C LYS A 438 19.78 2.73 -13.32
N PRO A 439 20.23 3.91 -13.80
CA PRO A 439 19.75 5.16 -13.26
C PRO A 439 18.29 5.41 -13.62
N SER A 440 17.52 5.93 -12.68
CA SER A 440 16.10 6.26 -12.86
C SER A 440 15.71 7.53 -12.11
N TRP A 441 14.80 8.30 -12.72
CA TRP A 441 14.22 9.50 -12.17
C TRP A 441 12.71 9.43 -12.27
N MET A 442 12.03 9.90 -11.23
CA MET A 442 10.57 9.93 -11.20
C MET A 442 10.12 11.16 -10.43
N TYR A 443 9.09 11.83 -10.95
CA TYR A 443 8.39 12.85 -10.19
C TYR A 443 6.90 12.52 -10.11
N THR A 444 6.28 12.96 -9.02
CA THR A 444 4.83 12.92 -8.83
C THR A 444 4.38 14.25 -8.25
N TYR A 445 3.48 14.91 -8.95
CA TYR A 445 2.74 16.06 -8.45
C TYR A 445 1.29 15.65 -8.21
N GLN A 446 0.73 16.04 -7.08
CA GLN A 446 -0.68 15.81 -6.77
C GLN A 446 -1.25 16.99 -6.01
N ALA A 447 -2.47 17.40 -6.35
CA ALA A 447 -3.24 18.39 -5.62
C ALA A 447 -4.68 17.90 -5.46
N ASP A 448 -5.19 17.95 -4.23
CA ASP A 448 -6.53 17.48 -3.85
C ASP A 448 -7.27 18.58 -3.10
N PHE A 449 -8.55 18.76 -3.40
CA PHE A 449 -9.44 19.66 -2.70
C PHE A 449 -10.70 18.94 -2.25
N VAL A 450 -11.01 19.05 -0.96
CA VAL A 450 -12.20 18.49 -0.33
C VAL A 450 -13.08 19.62 0.14
N ASN A 451 -14.34 19.64 -0.24
CA ASN A 451 -15.33 20.65 0.16
C ASN A 451 -16.62 20.00 0.66
N PRO A 452 -16.80 19.86 1.98
CA PRO A 452 -18.09 19.49 2.55
C PRO A 452 -19.12 20.60 2.25
N ILE A 453 -20.23 20.24 1.62
CA ILE A 453 -21.34 21.15 1.34
C ILE A 453 -22.21 21.27 2.59
N ASN A 454 -22.51 20.14 3.23
CA ASN A 454 -23.17 20.01 4.53
C ASN A 454 -22.65 18.76 5.26
N ASP A 455 -23.24 18.37 6.39
CA ASP A 455 -22.79 17.21 7.22
C ASP A 455 -22.82 15.86 6.48
N TYR A 456 -23.60 15.76 5.42
CA TYR A 456 -23.79 14.51 4.66
C TYR A 456 -23.25 14.59 3.25
N THR A 457 -23.06 15.81 2.72
CA THR A 457 -22.71 16.02 1.31
C THR A 457 -21.30 16.60 1.19
N LYS A 458 -20.48 15.94 0.41
CA LYS A 458 -19.07 16.30 0.19
C LYS A 458 -18.72 16.21 -1.30
N PHE A 459 -18.01 17.22 -1.80
CA PHE A 459 -17.41 17.27 -3.12
C PHE A 459 -15.89 17.19 -2.99
N GLU A 460 -15.26 16.32 -3.77
CA GLU A 460 -13.80 16.16 -3.81
C GLU A 460 -13.33 16.21 -5.25
N THR A 461 -12.23 16.88 -5.50
CA THR A 461 -11.59 16.92 -6.82
C THR A 461 -10.08 16.99 -6.68
N GLY A 462 -9.38 16.56 -7.68
CA GLY A 462 -7.92 16.62 -7.68
C GLY A 462 -7.32 16.33 -9.04
N VAL A 463 -6.04 16.66 -9.12
CA VAL A 463 -5.19 16.42 -10.30
C VAL A 463 -3.92 15.72 -9.87
N ARG A 464 -3.39 14.90 -10.77
CA ARG A 464 -2.13 14.21 -10.57
C ARG A 464 -1.35 14.11 -11.87
N SER A 465 -0.04 14.35 -11.79
CA SER A 465 0.91 14.12 -12.88
C SER A 465 2.04 13.24 -12.35
N PHE A 466 2.31 12.17 -13.07
CA PHE A 466 3.39 11.22 -12.78
C PHE A 466 4.25 11.08 -14.02
N MET A 467 5.58 11.18 -13.87
CA MET A 467 6.53 10.85 -14.93
C MET A 467 7.68 10.04 -14.36
N GLN A 468 8.06 9.02 -15.09
CA GLN A 468 9.25 8.20 -14.83
C GLN A 468 10.12 8.14 -16.08
N LYS A 469 11.42 8.29 -15.89
CA LYS A 469 12.42 8.05 -16.94
C LYS A 469 13.54 7.18 -16.35
N SER A 470 13.84 6.09 -17.04
CA SER A 470 14.90 5.16 -16.65
C SER A 470 15.78 4.85 -17.85
N TYR A 471 17.07 4.77 -17.60
CA TYR A 471 18.06 4.30 -18.56
C TYR A 471 18.61 2.99 -18.01
N THR A 472 18.87 2.02 -18.86
CA THR A 472 19.53 0.79 -18.44
C THR A 472 20.57 0.44 -19.49
N THR A 473 21.77 0.13 -19.01
CA THR A 473 22.82 -0.47 -19.80
C THR A 473 23.08 -1.87 -19.25
N GLN A 474 23.14 -2.86 -20.11
CA GLN A 474 23.52 -4.22 -19.76
C GLN A 474 24.53 -4.71 -20.80
N GLN A 475 25.73 -4.97 -20.39
CA GLN A 475 26.82 -5.45 -21.22
C GLN A 475 27.17 -6.87 -20.80
N THR A 476 27.13 -7.79 -21.75
CA THR A 476 27.42 -9.21 -21.53
C THR A 476 28.64 -9.64 -22.33
N PHE A 477 29.49 -10.42 -21.69
CA PHE A 477 30.72 -10.96 -22.24
C PHE A 477 30.77 -12.47 -22.00
N ASN A 478 31.25 -13.20 -22.99
CA ASN A 478 31.55 -14.62 -22.87
C ASN A 478 33.06 -14.82 -22.99
N LYS A 479 33.60 -15.78 -22.24
CA LYS A 479 34.99 -16.22 -22.39
C LYS A 479 35.07 -17.08 -23.63
N ASP A 480 35.99 -16.71 -24.56
CA ASP A 480 36.23 -17.50 -25.76
C ASP A 480 37.19 -18.69 -25.52
N SER A 481 37.52 -19.44 -26.58
CA SER A 481 38.40 -20.62 -26.51
C SER A 481 39.88 -20.28 -26.21
N VAL A 482 40.25 -19.02 -26.42
CA VAL A 482 41.62 -18.53 -26.14
C VAL A 482 41.75 -18.01 -24.71
N GLY A 483 40.62 -17.71 -24.08
CA GLY A 483 40.54 -17.23 -22.70
C GLY A 483 40.16 -15.76 -22.56
N ASP A 484 39.94 -15.06 -23.68
CA ASP A 484 39.55 -13.64 -23.70
C ASP A 484 38.05 -13.43 -23.50
N MET A 485 37.70 -12.32 -22.85
CA MET A 485 36.29 -11.92 -22.62
C MET A 485 35.80 -11.14 -23.84
N VAL A 486 34.99 -11.80 -24.67
CA VAL A 486 34.44 -11.24 -25.92
C VAL A 486 33.01 -10.79 -25.69
N ALA A 487 32.63 -9.61 -26.20
CA ALA A 487 31.31 -9.06 -26.08
C ALA A 487 30.26 -9.97 -26.73
N TYR A 488 29.22 -10.34 -25.96
CA TYR A 488 28.09 -11.14 -26.45
C TYR A 488 26.91 -10.22 -26.77
N THR A 489 26.81 -9.84 -28.04
CA THR A 489 25.87 -8.80 -28.52
C THR A 489 24.40 -9.15 -28.34
N ASP A 490 24.02 -10.44 -28.38
CA ASP A 490 22.64 -10.90 -28.29
C ASP A 490 22.03 -10.61 -26.91
N LEU A 491 22.86 -10.71 -25.85
CA LEU A 491 22.45 -10.41 -24.48
C LEU A 491 22.91 -9.02 -23.99
N THR A 492 23.58 -8.22 -24.84
CA THR A 492 23.93 -6.83 -24.56
C THR A 492 22.79 -5.92 -24.97
N ASN A 493 22.23 -5.16 -24.00
CA ASN A 493 21.04 -4.32 -24.21
C ASN A 493 21.19 -2.97 -23.52
N ASN A 494 20.95 -1.89 -24.28
CA ASN A 494 20.85 -0.53 -23.77
C ASN A 494 19.45 -0.03 -24.03
N TYR A 495 18.69 0.30 -22.99
CA TYR A 495 17.31 0.72 -23.16
C TYR A 495 16.90 1.91 -22.32
N THR A 496 15.95 2.65 -22.85
CA THR A 496 15.33 3.81 -22.22
C THR A 496 13.85 3.59 -22.07
N ILE A 497 13.32 3.95 -20.92
CA ILE A 497 11.87 3.93 -20.64
C ILE A 497 11.43 5.34 -20.29
N THR A 498 10.31 5.76 -20.86
CA THR A 498 9.57 6.95 -20.47
C THR A 498 8.13 6.55 -20.19
N ASN A 499 7.64 6.85 -19.01
CA ASN A 499 6.26 6.60 -18.59
C ASN A 499 5.67 7.90 -18.02
N LEU A 500 4.56 8.38 -18.60
CA LEU A 500 3.85 9.59 -18.20
C LEU A 500 2.39 9.25 -17.98
N THR A 501 1.83 9.67 -16.85
CA THR A 501 0.39 9.56 -16.57
C THR A 501 -0.11 10.87 -15.96
N ASN A 502 -1.06 11.53 -16.65
CA ASN A 502 -1.76 12.69 -16.15
C ASN A 502 -3.20 12.30 -15.83
N ALA A 503 -3.70 12.77 -14.69
CA ALA A 503 -5.02 12.39 -14.24
C ALA A 503 -5.75 13.57 -13.58
N ALA A 504 -7.07 13.57 -13.73
CA ALA A 504 -7.99 14.42 -13.00
C ALA A 504 -9.17 13.59 -12.51
N TYR A 505 -9.71 13.92 -11.35
CA TYR A 505 -10.87 13.23 -10.81
C TYR A 505 -11.85 14.17 -10.15
N VAL A 506 -13.11 13.75 -10.15
CA VAL A 506 -14.19 14.34 -9.35
C VAL A 506 -14.90 13.23 -8.58
N ASN A 507 -15.31 13.53 -7.36
CA ASN A 507 -16.00 12.62 -6.48
C ASN A 507 -17.07 13.38 -5.69
N TYR A 508 -18.27 12.83 -5.67
CA TYR A 508 -19.40 13.39 -4.94
C TYR A 508 -19.94 12.35 -3.98
N SER A 509 -20.10 12.73 -2.73
CA SER A 509 -20.66 11.88 -1.69
C SER A 509 -21.84 12.55 -1.03
N SER A 510 -22.92 11.83 -0.75
CA SER A 510 -24.07 12.36 -0.02
C SER A 510 -24.86 11.24 0.68
N ARG A 511 -25.94 11.60 1.36
CA ARG A 511 -26.83 10.68 2.06
C ARG A 511 -28.28 10.97 1.69
N VAL A 512 -29.00 9.94 1.25
CA VAL A 512 -30.42 9.99 0.91
C VAL A 512 -31.12 8.78 1.52
N LEU A 513 -32.25 8.99 2.21
CA LEU A 513 -33.04 7.93 2.87
C LEU A 513 -32.21 7.00 3.77
N GLY A 514 -31.22 7.56 4.46
CA GLY A 514 -30.34 6.78 5.33
C GLY A 514 -29.27 5.95 4.61
N ILE A 515 -29.20 6.00 3.28
CA ILE A 515 -28.16 5.38 2.46
C ILE A 515 -27.10 6.42 2.15
N ASN A 516 -25.84 6.16 2.53
CA ASN A 516 -24.72 6.95 2.07
C ASN A 516 -24.34 6.46 0.68
N TYR A 517 -24.08 7.39 -0.24
CA TYR A 517 -23.57 7.06 -1.57
C TYR A 517 -22.41 7.96 -1.95
N GLN A 518 -21.54 7.40 -2.76
CA GLN A 518 -20.39 8.10 -3.33
C GLN A 518 -20.30 7.69 -4.79
N ALA A 519 -20.20 8.67 -5.68
CA ALA A 519 -20.00 8.46 -7.10
C ALA A 519 -18.84 9.34 -7.58
N GLY A 520 -17.92 8.75 -8.28
CA GLY A 520 -16.74 9.44 -8.77
C GLY A 520 -16.38 9.02 -10.20
N LEU A 521 -15.69 9.91 -10.87
CA LEU A 521 -15.14 9.69 -12.20
C LEU A 521 -13.70 10.20 -12.24
N ARG A 522 -12.80 9.35 -12.75
CA ARG A 522 -11.40 9.69 -13.00
C ARG A 522 -11.10 9.60 -14.48
N PHE A 523 -10.42 10.59 -15.00
CA PHE A 523 -9.83 10.60 -16.32
C PHE A 523 -8.31 10.43 -16.21
N GLU A 524 -7.72 9.55 -17.02
CA GLU A 524 -6.27 9.38 -17.12
C GLU A 524 -5.82 9.44 -18.58
N GLU A 525 -4.86 10.31 -18.86
CA GLU A 525 -4.02 10.27 -20.04
C GLU A 525 -2.72 9.53 -19.70
N SER A 526 -2.31 8.60 -20.50
CA SER A 526 -1.06 7.87 -20.30
C SER A 526 -0.26 7.75 -21.60
N TYR A 527 1.04 7.95 -21.47
CA TYR A 527 2.02 7.79 -22.52
C TYR A 527 3.17 6.90 -22.03
N TYR A 528 3.49 5.90 -22.80
CA TYR A 528 4.61 5.01 -22.54
C TYR A 528 5.47 4.88 -23.80
N LYS A 529 6.80 4.96 -23.62
CA LYS A 529 7.78 4.73 -24.67
C LYS A 529 8.93 3.88 -24.14
N GLY A 530 9.25 2.82 -24.87
CA GLY A 530 10.43 1.97 -24.65
C GLY A 530 11.30 1.98 -25.89
N GLU A 531 12.62 2.07 -25.71
CA GLU A 531 13.63 2.06 -26.78
C GLU A 531 14.78 1.15 -26.40
N ILE A 532 15.18 0.23 -27.29
CA ILE A 532 16.43 -0.50 -27.20
C ILE A 532 17.41 0.17 -28.16
N THR A 533 18.23 1.07 -27.62
CA THR A 533 19.02 2.03 -28.42
C THR A 533 20.11 1.35 -29.26
N ASN A 534 20.70 0.25 -28.75
CA ASN A 534 21.73 -0.51 -29.47
C ASN A 534 21.19 -1.51 -30.50
N LYS A 535 19.85 -1.67 -30.61
CA LYS A 535 19.20 -2.58 -31.57
C LYS A 535 18.19 -1.86 -32.46
N ASN A 536 18.04 -0.54 -32.33
CA ASN A 536 17.09 0.31 -33.07
C ASN A 536 15.64 -0.19 -32.96
N ILE A 537 15.25 -0.76 -31.81
CA ILE A 537 13.89 -1.22 -31.53
C ILE A 537 13.21 -0.18 -30.65
N SER A 538 12.03 0.26 -31.06
CA SER A 538 11.21 1.14 -30.22
C SER A 538 9.74 0.76 -30.29
N PHE A 539 9.03 0.97 -29.20
CA PHE A 539 7.57 0.80 -29.13
C PHE A 539 6.99 1.86 -28.18
N SER A 540 5.77 2.28 -28.49
CA SER A 540 5.07 3.25 -27.67
C SER A 540 3.58 3.02 -27.72
N TYR A 541 2.89 3.40 -26.66
CA TYR A 541 1.44 3.52 -26.66
C TYR A 541 1.01 4.83 -25.99
N MET A 542 -0.14 5.31 -26.38
CA MET A 542 -0.77 6.51 -25.81
C MET A 542 -2.26 6.25 -25.63
N TYR A 543 -2.81 6.66 -24.51
CA TYR A 543 -4.24 6.66 -24.24
C TYR A 543 -4.64 8.08 -23.75
N PRO A 544 -5.61 8.75 -24.37
CA PRO A 544 -6.38 8.35 -25.55
C PRO A 544 -5.51 8.29 -26.82
N ASP A 545 -5.75 7.29 -27.66
CA ASP A 545 -5.08 7.17 -28.95
C ASP A 545 -5.97 7.79 -30.06
N ALA A 546 -5.38 8.69 -30.83
CA ALA A 546 -6.07 9.34 -31.96
C ALA A 546 -6.51 8.34 -33.06
N LYS A 547 -5.82 7.22 -33.23
CA LYS A 547 -6.15 6.19 -34.22
C LYS A 547 -7.28 5.26 -33.78
N LEU A 548 -7.42 5.02 -32.49
CA LEU A 548 -8.33 4.02 -31.95
C LEU A 548 -9.64 4.62 -31.44
N ASN A 549 -9.77 5.96 -31.39
CA ASN A 549 -10.92 6.69 -30.86
C ASN A 549 -11.47 6.10 -29.53
N LYS A 550 -10.56 5.60 -28.67
CA LYS A 550 -10.87 4.84 -27.46
C LYS A 550 -10.89 5.72 -26.21
N LEU A 551 -11.50 6.89 -26.29
CA LEU A 551 -11.68 7.79 -25.16
C LEU A 551 -12.30 7.09 -23.95
N GLN A 552 -13.16 6.09 -24.20
CA GLN A 552 -13.77 5.26 -23.16
C GLN A 552 -12.75 4.52 -22.27
N TYR A 553 -11.54 4.28 -22.75
CA TYR A 553 -10.47 3.61 -21.97
C TYR A 553 -9.72 4.56 -21.03
N CYS A 554 -10.03 5.85 -21.07
CA CYS A 554 -9.44 6.86 -20.21
C CYS A 554 -10.34 7.19 -19.02
N PHE A 555 -11.58 6.71 -18.98
CA PHE A 555 -12.53 6.97 -17.93
C PHE A 555 -12.68 5.77 -16.96
N PHE A 556 -12.54 6.07 -15.68
CA PHE A 556 -12.56 5.10 -14.59
C PHE A 556 -13.61 5.51 -13.54
N PRO A 557 -14.87 5.07 -13.73
CA PRO A 557 -15.93 5.31 -12.76
C PRO A 557 -15.75 4.44 -11.50
N ALA A 558 -16.21 4.97 -10.36
CA ALA A 558 -16.39 4.20 -9.13
C ALA A 558 -17.62 4.67 -8.37
N VAL A 559 -18.40 3.72 -7.85
CA VAL A 559 -19.63 4.00 -7.11
C VAL A 559 -19.67 3.12 -5.86
N TYR A 560 -20.08 3.71 -4.73
CA TYR A 560 -20.17 3.07 -3.42
C TYR A 560 -21.50 3.42 -2.79
N PHE A 561 -22.15 2.43 -2.21
CA PHE A 561 -23.35 2.59 -1.38
C PHE A 561 -23.11 1.95 -0.03
N SER A 562 -23.51 2.59 1.06
CA SER A 562 -23.50 1.97 2.37
C SER A 562 -24.74 2.34 3.19
N LYS A 563 -25.22 1.39 3.98
CA LYS A 563 -26.34 1.58 4.90
C LYS A 563 -26.02 0.95 6.24
N LYS A 564 -26.07 1.75 7.29
CA LYS A 564 -26.05 1.25 8.66
C LYS A 564 -27.43 0.68 8.98
N LEU A 565 -27.47 -0.53 9.51
CA LEU A 565 -28.64 -1.24 9.96
C LEU A 565 -28.66 -1.28 11.50
N PRO A 566 -29.79 -1.61 12.13
CA PRO A 566 -29.87 -1.81 13.58
C PRO A 566 -28.84 -2.85 14.07
N HIS A 567 -28.55 -2.83 15.38
CA HIS A 567 -27.66 -3.80 16.05
C HIS A 567 -26.20 -3.79 15.53
N ASN A 568 -25.64 -2.61 15.24
CA ASN A 568 -24.25 -2.42 14.75
C ASN A 568 -23.91 -3.25 13.49
N GLN A 569 -24.87 -3.28 12.59
CA GLN A 569 -24.69 -3.91 11.26
C GLN A 569 -24.47 -2.85 10.19
N GLU A 570 -23.77 -3.22 9.14
CA GLU A 570 -23.55 -2.38 7.97
C GLU A 570 -23.48 -3.23 6.70
N ILE A 571 -24.15 -2.78 5.65
CA ILE A 571 -24.11 -3.35 4.31
C ILE A 571 -23.53 -2.32 3.34
N GLN A 572 -22.66 -2.78 2.41
CA GLN A 572 -22.04 -1.92 1.40
C GLN A 572 -22.04 -2.63 0.05
N VAL A 573 -22.30 -1.85 -1.00
CA VAL A 573 -22.18 -2.30 -2.40
C VAL A 573 -21.24 -1.35 -3.13
N ASN A 574 -20.20 -1.90 -3.76
CA ASN A 574 -19.16 -1.12 -4.41
C ASN A 574 -18.95 -1.61 -5.84
N PHE A 575 -18.72 -0.68 -6.74
CA PHE A 575 -18.31 -0.97 -8.11
C PHE A 575 -17.19 -0.03 -8.53
N SER A 576 -16.15 -0.53 -9.20
CA SER A 576 -15.15 0.31 -9.86
C SER A 576 -14.61 -0.33 -11.13
N ARG A 577 -14.16 0.53 -12.05
CA ARG A 577 -13.37 0.16 -13.21
C ARG A 577 -11.91 0.59 -13.04
N LYS A 578 -10.97 -0.30 -13.40
CA LYS A 578 -9.52 -0.13 -13.25
C LYS A 578 -8.80 -0.52 -14.54
N ILE A 579 -7.51 -0.17 -14.62
CA ILE A 579 -6.63 -0.53 -15.73
C ILE A 579 -5.31 -1.09 -15.19
N ASN A 580 -4.80 -2.17 -15.80
CA ASN A 580 -3.43 -2.62 -15.62
C ASN A 580 -2.67 -2.46 -16.92
N ARG A 581 -1.61 -1.65 -16.89
CA ARG A 581 -0.76 -1.37 -18.04
C ARG A 581 0.41 -2.35 -18.04
N PRO A 582 0.78 -2.92 -19.21
CA PRO A 582 1.96 -3.76 -19.29
C PRO A 582 3.19 -3.03 -18.75
N ASN A 583 3.97 -3.71 -17.93
CA ASN A 583 5.21 -3.15 -17.42
C ASN A 583 6.35 -3.34 -18.43
N PHE A 584 7.49 -2.71 -18.14
CA PHE A 584 8.66 -2.75 -19.00
C PHE A 584 9.10 -4.17 -19.36
N PHE A 585 9.27 -5.07 -18.37
CA PHE A 585 9.76 -6.44 -18.61
C PHE A 585 8.77 -7.28 -19.43
N GLN A 586 7.49 -6.99 -19.33
CA GLN A 586 6.46 -7.64 -20.15
C GLN A 586 6.49 -7.21 -21.61
N LEU A 587 6.96 -5.99 -21.90
CA LEU A 587 6.99 -5.42 -23.24
C LEU A 587 8.31 -5.64 -23.99
N MET A 588 9.43 -5.88 -23.27
CA MET A 588 10.75 -5.86 -23.86
C MET A 588 11.07 -7.15 -24.62
N PRO A 589 11.28 -7.09 -25.97
CA PRO A 589 11.52 -8.25 -26.80
C PRO A 589 13.02 -8.67 -26.81
N PHE A 590 13.62 -8.85 -25.62
CA PHE A 590 14.96 -9.41 -25.53
C PHE A 590 15.02 -10.55 -24.51
N VAL A 591 15.99 -11.43 -24.72
CA VAL A 591 16.15 -12.66 -23.95
C VAL A 591 16.83 -12.37 -22.63
N PHE A 592 16.21 -12.84 -21.53
CA PHE A 592 16.84 -13.04 -20.24
C PHE A 592 17.16 -14.53 -20.08
N ALA A 593 18.43 -14.88 -20.01
CA ALA A 593 18.92 -16.27 -19.95
C ALA A 593 19.70 -16.54 -18.65
N SER A 594 19.07 -16.29 -17.51
CA SER A 594 19.63 -16.74 -16.22
C SER A 594 19.59 -18.26 -16.06
N ASP A 595 18.66 -18.90 -16.73
CA ASP A 595 18.53 -20.34 -16.89
C ASP A 595 18.46 -20.66 -18.39
N ASN A 596 19.42 -21.44 -18.87
CA ASN A 596 19.51 -21.79 -20.30
C ASN A 596 18.38 -22.73 -20.77
N ALA A 597 17.73 -23.44 -19.85
CA ALA A 597 16.60 -24.30 -20.16
C ALA A 597 15.24 -23.57 -20.09
N ASN A 598 15.21 -22.35 -19.50
CA ASN A 598 14.00 -21.54 -19.31
C ASN A 598 14.32 -20.06 -19.55
N ILE A 599 14.28 -19.64 -20.79
CA ILE A 599 14.52 -18.24 -21.18
C ILE A 599 13.25 -17.41 -21.04
N GLN A 600 13.40 -16.12 -20.77
CA GLN A 600 12.29 -15.18 -20.70
C GLN A 600 12.39 -14.11 -21.79
N ILE A 601 11.27 -13.80 -22.43
CA ILE A 601 11.17 -12.78 -23.50
C ILE A 601 9.88 -11.97 -23.28
N GLY A 602 9.93 -10.64 -23.37
CA GLY A 602 8.74 -9.81 -23.35
C GLY A 602 8.03 -9.73 -24.69
N ASN A 603 6.80 -9.20 -24.69
CA ASN A 603 5.96 -9.04 -25.88
C ASN A 603 5.54 -7.56 -26.06
N PRO A 604 6.11 -6.83 -27.05
CA PRO A 604 5.76 -5.41 -27.27
C PRO A 604 4.34 -5.17 -27.79
N GLN A 605 3.60 -6.22 -28.17
CA GLN A 605 2.23 -6.14 -28.69
C GLN A 605 1.17 -6.17 -27.58
N LEU A 606 1.57 -6.27 -26.31
CA LEU A 606 0.62 -6.33 -25.20
C LEU A 606 -0.25 -5.08 -25.11
N ALA A 607 -1.57 -5.32 -25.02
CA ALA A 607 -2.55 -4.29 -24.68
C ALA A 607 -2.79 -4.23 -23.16
N PRO A 608 -3.24 -3.09 -22.63
CA PRO A 608 -3.65 -3.00 -21.23
C PRO A 608 -4.85 -3.91 -20.91
N GLU A 609 -4.90 -4.38 -19.67
CA GLU A 609 -6.06 -5.06 -19.08
C GLU A 609 -7.05 -4.03 -18.52
N PHE A 610 -8.34 -4.31 -18.64
CA PHE A 610 -9.39 -3.55 -17.98
C PHE A 610 -10.13 -4.43 -17.00
N LEU A 611 -10.15 -3.98 -15.73
CA LEU A 611 -10.78 -4.69 -14.63
C LEU A 611 -12.07 -3.98 -14.22
N ASN A 612 -13.16 -4.74 -14.12
CA ASN A 612 -14.40 -4.33 -13.48
C ASN A 612 -14.54 -5.13 -12.18
N LEU A 613 -14.66 -4.44 -11.06
CA LEU A 613 -14.74 -5.02 -9.72
C LEU A 613 -16.06 -4.63 -9.07
N GLY A 614 -16.87 -5.63 -8.71
CA GLY A 614 -18.07 -5.49 -7.90
C GLY A 614 -17.87 -6.16 -6.53
N GLU A 615 -18.31 -5.53 -5.46
CA GLU A 615 -18.25 -6.08 -4.10
C GLU A 615 -19.55 -5.82 -3.34
N LEU A 616 -19.99 -6.82 -2.58
CA LEU A 616 -21.04 -6.73 -1.56
C LEU A 616 -20.42 -7.09 -0.22
N ASN A 617 -20.36 -6.13 0.69
CA ASN A 617 -19.78 -6.30 2.02
C ASN A 617 -20.86 -6.24 3.09
N TYR A 618 -20.77 -7.11 4.08
CA TYR A 618 -21.62 -7.09 5.27
C TYR A 618 -20.76 -7.20 6.52
N ASN A 619 -20.96 -6.30 7.45
CA ASN A 619 -20.27 -6.27 8.73
C ASN A 619 -21.26 -6.26 9.88
N ILE A 620 -21.02 -7.08 10.90
CA ILE A 620 -21.76 -7.09 12.16
C ILE A 620 -20.80 -7.10 13.34
N THR A 621 -21.09 -6.25 14.34
CA THR A 621 -20.40 -6.27 15.63
C THR A 621 -21.41 -6.60 16.73
N TRP A 622 -21.27 -7.78 17.31
CA TRP A 622 -22.14 -8.25 18.39
C TRP A 622 -21.32 -8.51 19.65
N GLY A 623 -21.38 -7.58 20.58
CA GLY A 623 -20.60 -7.63 21.81
C GLY A 623 -19.10 -7.76 21.55
N LYS A 624 -18.55 -8.94 21.84
CA LYS A 624 -17.12 -9.27 21.67
C LYS A 624 -16.79 -9.96 20.34
N ILE A 625 -17.75 -10.06 19.45
CA ILE A 625 -17.63 -10.73 18.16
C ILE A 625 -17.74 -9.67 17.06
N ASN A 626 -16.80 -9.66 16.13
CA ASN A 626 -16.90 -8.93 14.88
C ASN A 626 -16.79 -9.92 13.73
N PHE A 627 -17.78 -9.91 12.83
CA PHE A 627 -17.81 -10.74 11.63
C PHE A 627 -17.98 -9.85 10.42
N LEU A 628 -17.08 -10.02 9.46
CA LEU A 628 -17.12 -9.38 8.16
C LEU A 628 -17.17 -10.44 7.08
N THR A 629 -18.07 -10.31 6.13
CA THR A 629 -18.11 -11.10 4.90
C THR A 629 -18.16 -10.18 3.68
N SER A 630 -17.45 -10.56 2.63
CA SER A 630 -17.36 -9.83 1.37
C SER A 630 -17.52 -10.79 0.20
N PHE A 631 -18.61 -10.71 -0.52
CA PHE A 631 -18.75 -11.34 -1.83
C PHE A 631 -18.17 -10.39 -2.88
N TYR A 632 -17.31 -10.87 -3.75
CA TYR A 632 -16.69 -10.07 -4.80
C TYR A 632 -16.70 -10.80 -6.15
N VAL A 633 -16.85 -10.02 -7.20
CA VAL A 633 -16.73 -10.46 -8.60
C VAL A 633 -15.73 -9.56 -9.29
N ARG A 634 -14.72 -10.16 -9.91
CA ARG A 634 -13.68 -9.48 -10.66
C ARG A 634 -13.68 -10.00 -12.09
N TYR A 635 -14.01 -9.15 -13.03
CA TYR A 635 -13.99 -9.46 -14.46
C TYR A 635 -12.89 -8.65 -15.16
N THR A 636 -11.89 -9.34 -15.72
CA THR A 636 -10.76 -8.74 -16.42
C THR A 636 -10.88 -9.01 -17.92
N GLN A 637 -10.86 -7.95 -18.70
CA GLN A 637 -10.77 -7.99 -20.16
C GLN A 637 -9.29 -7.91 -20.56
N ASN A 638 -8.88 -8.70 -21.58
CA ASN A 638 -7.51 -8.78 -22.08
C ASN A 638 -6.46 -9.08 -20.98
N PRO A 639 -6.67 -10.07 -20.08
CA PRO A 639 -5.73 -10.36 -19.02
C PRO A 639 -4.34 -10.63 -19.59
N ILE A 640 -3.29 -9.99 -19.02
CA ILE A 640 -1.91 -10.26 -19.38
C ILE A 640 -1.49 -11.55 -18.66
N THR A 641 -1.35 -12.62 -19.41
CA THR A 641 -1.01 -13.96 -18.90
C THR A 641 0.41 -14.33 -19.25
N ASN A 642 1.13 -14.91 -18.27
CA ASN A 642 2.42 -15.54 -18.51
C ASN A 642 2.15 -16.95 -19.04
N ILE A 643 2.80 -17.29 -20.14
CA ILE A 643 2.75 -18.61 -20.76
C ILE A 643 4.17 -19.11 -21.07
N ALA A 644 4.33 -20.41 -21.12
CA ALA A 644 5.56 -21.03 -21.54
C ALA A 644 5.29 -22.03 -22.68
N TYR A 645 6.22 -22.08 -23.65
CA TYR A 645 6.19 -23.02 -24.75
C TYR A 645 7.61 -23.40 -25.18
N PRO A 646 7.83 -24.61 -25.75
CA PRO A 646 9.13 -25.02 -26.26
C PRO A 646 9.58 -24.11 -27.42
N LEU A 647 10.86 -23.72 -27.40
CA LEU A 647 11.48 -22.96 -28.49
C LEU A 647 11.54 -23.81 -29.77
N VAL A 648 11.05 -23.29 -30.89
CA VAL A 648 10.96 -24.04 -32.16
C VAL A 648 12.32 -24.52 -32.64
N SER A 649 13.37 -23.69 -32.50
CA SER A 649 14.77 -24.05 -32.90
C SER A 649 15.47 -25.01 -31.93
N ASN A 650 14.99 -25.11 -30.67
CA ASN A 650 15.51 -26.05 -29.68
C ASN A 650 14.42 -26.37 -28.62
N PRO A 651 13.62 -27.38 -28.84
CA PRO A 651 12.50 -27.74 -27.95
C PRO A 651 12.87 -28.16 -26.54
N ASN A 652 14.16 -28.35 -26.26
CA ASN A 652 14.65 -28.58 -24.91
C ASN A 652 14.63 -27.31 -24.05
N VAL A 653 14.46 -26.12 -24.68
CA VAL A 653 14.41 -24.82 -24.04
C VAL A 653 12.96 -24.32 -24.02
N LEU A 654 12.46 -23.94 -22.84
CA LEU A 654 11.18 -23.25 -22.71
C LEU A 654 11.35 -21.73 -22.84
N VAL A 655 10.50 -21.13 -23.63
CA VAL A 655 10.34 -19.68 -23.74
C VAL A 655 9.15 -19.25 -22.87
N ASN A 656 9.45 -18.48 -21.83
CA ASN A 656 8.46 -17.82 -21.00
C ASN A 656 8.17 -16.45 -21.56
N THR A 657 6.91 -16.15 -21.88
CA THR A 657 6.50 -14.87 -22.46
C THR A 657 5.14 -14.44 -21.93
N TYR A 658 4.67 -13.29 -22.38
CA TYR A 658 3.39 -12.70 -22.01
C TYR A 658 2.49 -12.55 -23.20
N GLN A 659 1.19 -12.76 -23.00
CA GLN A 659 0.16 -12.50 -24.00
C GLN A 659 -1.13 -11.97 -23.36
N ASN A 660 -1.97 -11.30 -24.14
CA ASN A 660 -3.33 -10.98 -23.71
C ASN A 660 -4.22 -12.20 -23.92
N GLY A 661 -4.81 -12.71 -22.85
CA GLY A 661 -5.92 -13.66 -22.91
C GLY A 661 -7.24 -12.98 -23.30
N LYS A 662 -8.30 -13.74 -23.49
CA LYS A 662 -9.62 -13.19 -23.83
C LYS A 662 -10.29 -12.54 -22.63
N SER A 663 -10.37 -13.26 -21.52
CA SER A 663 -10.96 -12.80 -20.27
C SER A 663 -10.47 -13.61 -19.08
N SER A 664 -10.58 -13.03 -17.89
CA SER A 664 -10.45 -13.75 -16.63
C SER A 664 -11.57 -13.31 -15.69
N MET A 665 -12.16 -14.27 -14.98
CA MET A 665 -13.22 -14.04 -14.01
C MET A 665 -12.83 -14.70 -12.68
N VAL A 666 -12.95 -13.96 -11.60
CA VAL A 666 -12.73 -14.45 -10.23
C VAL A 666 -13.93 -14.05 -9.38
N GLU A 667 -14.60 -15.03 -8.81
CA GLU A 667 -15.71 -14.84 -7.89
C GLU A 667 -15.34 -15.41 -6.54
N GLY A 668 -15.56 -14.69 -5.46
CA GLY A 668 -15.12 -15.16 -4.16
C GLY A 668 -15.89 -14.62 -2.97
N LEU A 669 -15.77 -15.33 -1.86
CA LEU A 669 -16.31 -15.00 -0.55
C LEU A 669 -15.18 -14.91 0.46
N ASP A 670 -14.93 -13.70 0.97
CA ASP A 670 -13.87 -13.39 1.93
C ASP A 670 -14.47 -13.11 3.30
N ASN A 671 -14.27 -14.03 4.25
CA ASN A 671 -14.82 -13.99 5.59
C ASN A 671 -13.73 -13.70 6.61
N THR A 672 -13.97 -12.76 7.53
CA THR A 672 -13.09 -12.48 8.66
C THR A 672 -13.92 -12.50 9.95
N LEU A 673 -13.53 -13.35 10.88
CA LEU A 673 -14.12 -13.46 12.20
C LEU A 673 -13.09 -13.03 13.24
N LYS A 674 -13.47 -12.11 14.12
CA LYS A 674 -12.69 -11.72 15.29
C LYS A 674 -13.53 -11.92 16.55
N VAL A 675 -12.97 -12.59 17.56
CA VAL A 675 -13.63 -12.84 18.85
C VAL A 675 -12.66 -12.51 19.98
N THR A 676 -13.14 -11.76 20.98
CA THR A 676 -12.41 -11.49 22.23
C THR A 676 -13.18 -12.10 23.40
N PRO A 677 -13.13 -13.45 23.60
CA PRO A 677 -14.02 -14.13 24.53
C PRO A 677 -13.81 -13.71 25.99
N ILE A 678 -12.54 -13.53 26.38
CA ILE A 678 -12.14 -13.05 27.70
C ILE A 678 -11.13 -11.92 27.55
N LYS A 679 -10.95 -11.13 28.61
CA LYS A 679 -9.96 -10.05 28.61
C LYS A 679 -8.55 -10.57 28.32
N GLY A 680 -7.91 -10.02 27.29
CA GLY A 680 -6.54 -10.37 26.89
C GLY A 680 -6.43 -11.53 25.89
N LEU A 681 -7.53 -12.27 25.57
CA LEU A 681 -7.53 -13.29 24.53
C LEU A 681 -8.21 -12.76 23.27
N ASP A 682 -7.45 -12.61 22.19
CA ASP A 682 -7.94 -12.24 20.86
C ASP A 682 -7.79 -13.43 19.93
N LEU A 683 -8.88 -13.85 19.31
CA LEU A 683 -8.94 -14.88 18.27
C LEU A 683 -9.34 -14.22 16.97
N MET A 684 -8.62 -14.51 15.90
CA MET A 684 -8.92 -14.03 14.55
C MET A 684 -8.79 -15.17 13.55
N ALA A 685 -9.78 -15.32 12.69
CA ALA A 685 -9.76 -16.23 11.56
C ALA A 685 -10.19 -15.49 10.29
N ASN A 686 -9.53 -15.79 9.18
CA ASN A 686 -9.92 -15.31 7.85
C ASN A 686 -9.93 -16.49 6.88
N ALA A 687 -10.96 -16.58 6.05
CA ALA A 687 -11.07 -17.55 4.98
C ALA A 687 -11.60 -16.85 3.73
N ASN A 688 -10.82 -16.93 2.64
CA ASN A 688 -11.21 -16.44 1.31
C ASN A 688 -11.33 -17.65 0.40
N ILE A 689 -12.55 -17.96 -0.03
CA ILE A 689 -12.89 -19.05 -0.95
C ILE A 689 -13.28 -18.43 -2.28
N PHE A 690 -12.72 -18.90 -3.38
CA PHE A 690 -12.96 -18.29 -4.68
C PHE A 690 -12.89 -19.31 -5.82
N TYR A 691 -13.64 -19.01 -6.88
CA TYR A 691 -13.59 -19.68 -8.16
C TYR A 691 -12.84 -18.80 -9.16
N THR A 692 -11.92 -19.37 -9.91
CA THR A 692 -11.15 -18.70 -10.95
C THR A 692 -11.45 -19.36 -12.29
N ASN A 693 -11.69 -18.53 -13.30
CA ASN A 693 -11.77 -18.93 -14.69
C ASN A 693 -10.85 -18.01 -15.50
N VAL A 694 -9.81 -18.55 -16.12
CA VAL A 694 -8.84 -17.80 -16.92
C VAL A 694 -8.65 -18.44 -18.27
N SER A 695 -8.66 -17.60 -19.31
CA SER A 695 -8.41 -18.04 -20.68
C SER A 695 -7.09 -17.51 -21.21
N TYR A 696 -6.41 -18.32 -22.03
CA TYR A 696 -5.19 -17.95 -22.74
C TYR A 696 -5.23 -18.48 -24.19
N LEU A 697 -4.35 -17.95 -25.05
CA LEU A 697 -4.23 -18.41 -26.42
C LEU A 697 -3.09 -19.42 -26.54
N SER A 698 -3.35 -20.56 -27.14
CA SER A 698 -2.33 -21.53 -27.57
C SER A 698 -2.41 -21.65 -29.08
N GLY A 699 -1.52 -20.95 -29.80
CA GLY A 699 -1.68 -20.73 -31.23
C GLY A 699 -2.97 -19.94 -31.53
N THR A 700 -3.87 -20.51 -32.31
CA THR A 700 -5.18 -19.91 -32.63
C THR A 700 -6.32 -20.36 -31.71
N GLN A 701 -6.07 -21.34 -30.83
CA GLN A 701 -7.08 -21.89 -29.93
C GLN A 701 -7.10 -21.13 -28.59
N THR A 702 -8.32 -20.84 -28.12
CA THR A 702 -8.52 -20.34 -26.75
C THR A 702 -8.63 -21.53 -25.80
N ILE A 703 -7.71 -21.64 -24.87
CA ILE A 703 -7.74 -22.64 -23.79
C ILE A 703 -8.22 -21.94 -22.53
N THR A 704 -9.07 -22.62 -21.76
CA THR A 704 -9.62 -22.12 -20.50
C THR A 704 -9.27 -23.08 -19.38
N ASN A 705 -8.70 -22.54 -18.30
CA ASN A 705 -8.49 -23.27 -17.07
C ASN A 705 -9.35 -22.66 -15.94
N SER A 706 -9.99 -23.52 -15.15
CA SER A 706 -10.90 -23.05 -14.10
C SER A 706 -10.94 -24.00 -12.90
N GLY A 707 -11.28 -23.46 -11.74
CA GLY A 707 -11.43 -24.26 -10.52
C GLY A 707 -11.59 -23.43 -9.26
N TYR A 708 -11.86 -24.12 -8.15
CA TYR A 708 -11.95 -23.55 -6.82
C TYR A 708 -10.60 -23.54 -6.12
N SER A 709 -10.39 -22.52 -5.33
CA SER A 709 -9.26 -22.42 -4.41
C SER A 709 -9.66 -21.65 -3.14
N TRP A 710 -8.83 -21.71 -2.11
CA TRP A 710 -9.06 -20.95 -0.90
C TRP A 710 -7.76 -20.60 -0.18
N THR A 711 -7.83 -19.53 0.64
CA THR A 711 -6.75 -19.15 1.55
C THR A 711 -7.31 -19.01 2.96
N GLY A 712 -6.56 -19.46 3.95
CA GLY A 712 -6.95 -19.38 5.36
C GLY A 712 -5.85 -18.78 6.21
N LYS A 713 -6.24 -17.96 7.21
CA LYS A 713 -5.37 -17.44 8.24
C LYS A 713 -6.02 -17.56 9.60
N ALA A 714 -5.25 -17.92 10.61
CA ALA A 714 -5.69 -17.93 11.99
C ALA A 714 -4.64 -17.24 12.88
N SER A 715 -5.08 -16.45 13.84
CA SER A 715 -4.23 -15.81 14.83
C SER A 715 -4.86 -15.95 16.22
N ILE A 716 -4.07 -16.39 17.18
CA ILE A 716 -4.42 -16.49 18.60
C ILE A 716 -3.43 -15.62 19.35
N SER A 717 -3.88 -14.60 20.05
CA SER A 717 -3.04 -13.73 20.88
C SER A 717 -3.58 -13.69 22.30
N TYR A 718 -2.76 -14.06 23.29
CA TYR A 718 -3.12 -14.02 24.69
C TYR A 718 -2.16 -13.16 25.50
N LYS A 719 -2.70 -12.15 26.15
CA LYS A 719 -1.96 -11.27 27.06
C LYS A 719 -2.14 -11.74 28.50
N PHE A 720 -1.10 -12.36 29.02
CA PHE A 720 -1.04 -12.81 30.40
C PHE A 720 -0.87 -11.63 31.38
N PRO A 721 -1.14 -11.86 32.67
CA PRO A 721 -0.74 -10.93 33.74
C PRO A 721 0.76 -10.58 33.66
N GLY A 722 1.11 -9.35 34.05
CA GLY A 722 2.52 -8.89 34.01
C GLY A 722 3.01 -8.46 32.60
N ASN A 723 2.10 -8.16 31.66
CA ASN A 723 2.43 -7.69 30.30
C ASN A 723 3.28 -8.67 29.47
N PHE A 724 3.04 -9.94 29.64
CA PHE A 724 3.58 -11.01 28.80
C PHE A 724 2.53 -11.38 27.74
N THR A 725 2.92 -11.48 26.48
CA THR A 725 1.99 -11.82 25.38
C THR A 725 2.55 -12.99 24.59
N LEU A 726 1.71 -13.99 24.32
CA LEU A 726 1.96 -15.10 23.40
C LEU A 726 1.06 -14.90 22.18
N GLN A 727 1.62 -15.04 20.99
CA GLN A 727 0.89 -15.00 19.72
C GLN A 727 1.27 -16.19 18.85
N LEU A 728 0.24 -16.88 18.32
CA LEU A 728 0.35 -17.97 17.36
C LEU A 728 -0.33 -17.53 16.07
N ASN A 729 0.34 -17.68 14.94
CA ASN A 729 -0.20 -17.38 13.62
C ASN A 729 -0.07 -18.59 12.71
N GLY A 730 -1.16 -19.01 12.08
CA GLY A 730 -1.20 -20.08 11.06
C GLY A 730 -1.64 -19.49 9.72
N ASN A 731 -1.04 -19.97 8.64
CA ASN A 731 -1.35 -19.57 7.27
C ASN A 731 -1.47 -20.83 6.39
N TYR A 732 -2.49 -20.85 5.53
CA TYR A 732 -2.73 -21.91 4.57
C TYR A 732 -3.19 -21.29 3.23
N GLN A 733 -2.65 -21.77 2.12
CA GLN A 733 -3.04 -21.42 0.77
C GLN A 733 -3.17 -22.70 -0.05
N ALA A 734 -4.38 -23.00 -0.50
CA ALA A 734 -4.67 -24.10 -1.40
C ALA A 734 -4.08 -23.83 -2.81
N PRO A 735 -3.93 -24.84 -3.66
CA PRO A 735 -3.53 -24.68 -5.05
C PRO A 735 -4.42 -23.67 -5.77
N GLN A 736 -3.80 -22.70 -6.47
CA GLN A 736 -4.49 -21.67 -7.23
C GLN A 736 -4.41 -21.97 -8.72
N ILE A 737 -5.48 -21.65 -9.45
CA ILE A 737 -5.57 -21.84 -10.90
C ILE A 737 -4.68 -20.82 -11.62
N LEU A 738 -3.82 -21.34 -12.48
CA LEU A 738 -2.98 -20.59 -13.43
C LEU A 738 -3.45 -20.88 -14.86
N PRO A 739 -3.08 -20.09 -15.87
CA PRO A 739 -3.44 -20.36 -17.25
C PRO A 739 -3.04 -21.78 -17.70
N GLN A 740 -1.84 -22.23 -17.39
CA GLN A 740 -1.26 -23.51 -17.82
C GLN A 740 -1.10 -24.55 -16.68
N GLY A 741 -1.77 -24.38 -15.53
CA GLY A 741 -1.62 -25.31 -14.41
C GLY A 741 -2.14 -24.77 -13.08
N THR A 742 -1.45 -25.11 -11.99
CA THR A 742 -1.82 -24.69 -10.63
C THR A 742 -0.58 -24.36 -9.79
N THR A 743 -0.76 -23.53 -8.76
CA THR A 743 0.26 -23.38 -7.70
C THR A 743 0.26 -24.61 -6.78
N ARG A 744 1.32 -24.81 -6.00
CA ARG A 744 1.34 -25.79 -4.91
C ARG A 744 0.74 -25.22 -3.64
N VAL A 745 0.39 -26.10 -2.69
CA VAL A 745 -0.01 -25.72 -1.32
C VAL A 745 1.12 -24.96 -0.64
N VAL A 746 0.75 -23.89 0.08
CA VAL A 746 1.68 -23.16 0.97
C VAL A 746 1.07 -23.12 2.36
N GLU A 747 1.78 -23.65 3.35
CA GLU A 747 1.34 -23.67 4.74
C GLU A 747 2.52 -23.41 5.68
N TYR A 748 2.27 -22.65 6.74
CA TYR A 748 3.27 -22.38 7.77
C TYR A 748 2.64 -21.80 9.04
N ALA A 749 3.37 -21.90 10.15
CA ALA A 749 2.96 -21.34 11.44
C ALA A 749 4.12 -20.61 12.13
N ASP A 750 3.81 -19.49 12.80
CA ASP A 750 4.76 -18.68 13.57
C ASP A 750 4.35 -18.62 15.05
N VAL A 751 5.33 -18.60 15.95
CA VAL A 751 5.14 -18.39 17.39
C VAL A 751 5.92 -17.15 17.82
N THR A 752 5.27 -16.26 18.56
CA THR A 752 5.91 -15.05 19.08
C THR A 752 5.60 -14.87 20.56
N ILE A 753 6.64 -14.57 21.31
CA ILE A 753 6.54 -14.23 22.74
C ILE A 753 7.08 -12.83 22.94
N SER A 754 6.37 -11.99 23.70
CA SER A 754 6.78 -10.63 23.97
C SER A 754 6.54 -10.26 25.43
N LYS A 755 7.50 -9.55 26.03
CA LYS A 755 7.43 -9.01 27.39
C LYS A 755 7.68 -7.52 27.37
N SER A 756 6.73 -6.74 27.87
CA SER A 756 6.87 -5.29 27.99
C SER A 756 7.03 -4.87 29.46
N ILE A 757 8.06 -4.10 29.75
CA ILE A 757 8.37 -3.56 31.10
C ILE A 757 8.09 -2.05 31.10
N LYS A 758 7.21 -1.61 32.01
CA LYS A 758 6.81 -0.19 32.17
C LYS A 758 6.41 0.49 30.85
N GLN A 759 5.92 -0.29 29.86
CA GLN A 759 5.56 0.20 28.52
C GLN A 759 6.69 0.91 27.75
N LYS A 760 7.94 0.81 28.21
CA LYS A 760 9.11 1.46 27.60
C LYS A 760 10.12 0.48 27.05
N LEU A 761 10.37 -0.60 27.74
CA LEU A 761 11.31 -1.65 27.31
C LEU A 761 10.53 -2.91 26.92
N THR A 762 10.74 -3.37 25.69
CA THR A 762 10.04 -4.56 25.17
C THR A 762 11.07 -5.56 24.64
N PHE A 763 10.93 -6.80 25.07
CA PHE A 763 11.67 -7.96 24.56
C PHE A 763 10.72 -8.79 23.71
N THR A 764 11.18 -9.24 22.54
CA THR A 764 10.40 -10.06 21.64
C THR A 764 11.22 -11.21 21.13
N LEU A 765 10.68 -12.42 21.20
CA LEU A 765 11.23 -13.65 20.63
C LEU A 765 10.25 -14.18 19.59
N LEU A 766 10.69 -14.30 18.34
CA LEU A 766 9.93 -14.85 17.23
C LEU A 766 10.58 -16.14 16.76
N LEU A 767 9.79 -17.20 16.66
CA LEU A 767 10.10 -18.43 15.92
C LEU A 767 9.19 -18.49 14.70
N SER A 768 9.76 -18.26 13.52
CA SER A 768 9.04 -18.26 12.24
C SER A 768 9.06 -19.65 11.63
N ASP A 769 7.95 -20.05 10.99
CA ASP A 769 7.76 -21.34 10.32
C ASP A 769 8.23 -22.54 11.16
N ILE A 770 7.57 -22.73 12.30
CA ILE A 770 7.96 -23.76 13.30
C ILE A 770 8.03 -25.17 12.69
N CYS A 771 7.13 -25.47 11.73
CA CYS A 771 7.03 -26.77 11.06
C CYS A 771 8.00 -26.90 9.87
N ASN A 772 8.64 -25.80 9.41
CA ASN A 772 9.50 -25.74 8.22
C ASN A 772 8.79 -26.23 6.94
N THR A 773 7.51 -25.86 6.80
CA THR A 773 6.62 -26.34 5.73
C THR A 773 6.47 -25.35 4.59
N LYS A 774 6.85 -24.06 4.77
CA LYS A 774 6.66 -23.02 3.77
C LYS A 774 7.48 -23.30 2.51
N ARG A 775 6.82 -23.77 1.46
CA ARG A 775 7.37 -23.98 0.10
C ARG A 775 6.43 -23.38 -0.91
N ASN A 776 6.96 -22.70 -1.91
CA ASN A 776 6.20 -22.22 -3.05
C ASN A 776 6.51 -23.09 -4.27
N GLY A 777 5.56 -23.24 -5.18
CA GLY A 777 5.80 -24.00 -6.39
C GLY A 777 4.62 -23.92 -7.34
N THR A 778 4.83 -24.49 -8.51
CA THR A 778 3.82 -24.58 -9.57
C THR A 778 3.87 -25.99 -10.19
N HIS A 779 2.71 -26.45 -10.59
CA HIS A 779 2.54 -27.61 -11.42
C HIS A 779 1.93 -27.14 -12.74
N TYR A 780 2.68 -27.24 -13.83
CA TYR A 780 2.21 -26.99 -15.18
C TYR A 780 1.83 -28.32 -15.84
N ASP A 781 0.67 -28.34 -16.47
CA ASP A 781 0.17 -29.48 -17.24
C ASP A 781 -0.37 -28.94 -18.58
N THR A 782 0.38 -29.19 -19.62
CA THR A 782 0.09 -28.71 -20.96
C THR A 782 0.27 -29.84 -21.97
N PRO A 783 -0.33 -29.75 -23.15
CA PRO A 783 -0.07 -30.74 -24.21
C PRO A 783 1.40 -30.83 -24.65
N LEU A 784 2.22 -29.81 -24.36
CA LEU A 784 3.61 -29.71 -24.82
C LEU A 784 4.62 -30.13 -23.76
N TYR A 785 4.28 -29.99 -22.47
CA TYR A 785 5.13 -30.39 -21.35
C TYR A 785 4.34 -30.47 -20.06
N VAL A 786 4.81 -31.28 -19.12
CA VAL A 786 4.41 -31.31 -17.72
C VAL A 786 5.60 -30.88 -16.89
N GLN A 787 5.43 -29.91 -15.97
CA GLN A 787 6.54 -29.42 -15.16
C GLN A 787 6.12 -29.17 -13.71
N ASP A 788 6.91 -29.76 -12.80
CA ASP A 788 6.85 -29.48 -11.37
C ASP A 788 8.01 -28.59 -10.95
N LEU A 789 7.72 -27.43 -10.40
CA LEU A 789 8.67 -26.51 -9.82
C LEU A 789 8.38 -26.33 -8.33
N SER A 790 9.39 -26.41 -7.50
CA SER A 790 9.30 -26.13 -6.05
C SER A 790 10.49 -25.28 -5.63
N ARG A 791 10.22 -24.25 -4.85
CA ARG A 791 11.25 -23.39 -4.26
C ARG A 791 10.95 -23.14 -2.79
N ARG A 792 11.94 -23.33 -1.94
CA ARG A 792 11.89 -22.95 -0.54
C ARG A 792 12.86 -21.80 -0.31
N ARG A 793 12.31 -20.63 0.06
CA ARG A 793 13.10 -19.61 0.71
C ARG A 793 13.16 -19.91 2.18
N GLU A 794 14.35 -19.79 2.78
CA GLU A 794 14.49 -20.02 4.21
C GLU A 794 13.47 -19.21 5.01
N SER A 795 12.55 -19.91 5.65
CA SER A 795 11.41 -19.39 6.40
C SER A 795 11.50 -19.67 7.89
N ARG A 796 12.23 -20.76 8.28
CA ARG A 796 12.42 -21.14 9.67
C ARG A 796 13.65 -20.44 10.27
N TYR A 797 13.38 -19.47 11.14
CA TYR A 797 14.43 -18.75 11.86
C TYR A 797 13.94 -18.31 13.24
N LEU A 798 14.90 -18.12 14.15
CA LEU A 798 14.70 -17.50 15.45
C LEU A 798 15.20 -16.06 15.39
N ARG A 799 14.42 -15.11 15.96
CA ARG A 799 14.82 -13.70 16.10
C ARG A 799 14.49 -13.21 17.51
N PHE A 800 15.48 -12.66 18.19
CA PHE A 800 15.33 -11.94 19.44
C PHE A 800 15.56 -10.45 19.21
N SER A 801 14.67 -9.60 19.74
CA SER A 801 14.78 -8.13 19.62
C SER A 801 14.46 -7.43 20.93
N VAL A 802 15.15 -6.32 21.14
CA VAL A 802 14.98 -5.43 22.30
C VAL A 802 14.67 -4.04 21.77
N MET A 803 13.57 -3.45 22.25
CA MET A 803 13.13 -2.11 21.88
C MET A 803 13.00 -1.25 23.12
N TYR A 804 13.59 -0.06 23.10
CA TYR A 804 13.48 0.95 24.16
C TYR A 804 12.86 2.23 23.61
N MET A 805 11.75 2.66 24.23
CA MET A 805 11.06 3.91 23.95
C MET A 805 11.39 4.95 25.01
N PHE A 806 11.85 6.13 24.59
CA PHE A 806 12.18 7.23 25.48
C PHE A 806 11.41 8.51 25.16
N GLY A 807 11.36 9.45 26.12
CA GLY A 807 10.60 10.69 26.01
C GLY A 807 9.11 10.53 26.35
N LYS A 808 8.30 11.50 25.94
CA LYS A 808 6.84 11.53 26.19
C LYS A 808 6.12 10.92 24.97
N MET A 809 6.12 9.61 24.85
CA MET A 809 5.24 8.90 23.89
C MET A 809 3.88 8.64 24.54
N ASP A 810 2.81 9.20 24.00
CA ASP A 810 1.45 8.87 24.45
C ASP A 810 0.90 7.67 23.67
N SER A 811 0.59 6.61 24.39
CA SER A 811 -0.17 5.48 23.91
C SER A 811 -1.68 5.69 23.94
N GLY A 812 -2.14 6.93 24.24
CA GLY A 812 -3.52 7.16 24.61
C GLY A 812 -4.20 8.41 24.10
N ILE A 813 -4.35 8.61 22.79
CA ILE A 813 -5.31 9.59 22.26
C ILE A 813 -6.77 9.20 22.59
N PHE A 814 -7.02 7.94 22.96
CA PHE A 814 -8.37 7.43 23.25
C PHE A 814 -8.70 7.25 24.74
N LYS A 815 -7.90 7.76 25.67
CA LYS A 815 -8.14 7.60 27.10
C LYS A 815 -9.32 8.39 27.66
N LYS A 816 -9.84 9.40 26.98
CA LYS A 816 -10.85 10.33 27.53
C LYS A 816 -12.31 10.06 27.13
N MET A 817 -12.58 9.19 26.17
CA MET A 817 -13.96 8.97 25.68
C MET A 817 -14.89 8.11 26.55
N LYS A 818 -14.39 7.40 27.57
CA LYS A 818 -15.19 6.44 28.36
C LYS A 818 -15.85 6.96 29.63
N GLN A 819 -15.49 8.15 30.11
CA GLN A 819 -16.09 8.66 31.36
C GLN A 819 -17.50 9.25 31.19
N GLN A 820 -17.93 9.68 30.00
CA GLN A 820 -19.25 10.30 29.80
C GLN A 820 -20.41 9.32 29.60
N LYS A 821 -20.17 8.00 29.47
CA LYS A 821 -21.25 7.01 29.25
C LYS A 821 -21.74 6.30 30.48
N LYS A 822 -21.29 6.66 31.67
CA LYS A 822 -21.68 6.00 32.94
C LYS A 822 -22.51 6.83 33.91
N GLU A 823 -22.79 8.10 33.65
CA GLU A 823 -23.59 8.96 34.55
C GLU A 823 -24.80 9.67 33.90
N GLY A 824 -25.39 9.05 32.89
CA GLY A 824 -26.63 9.46 32.28
C GLY A 824 -27.45 8.24 31.96
N GLY A 825 -28.24 7.80 32.95
CA GLY A 825 -29.39 6.93 32.71
C GLY A 825 -30.42 7.70 31.94
N ASP A 826 -31.10 6.98 31.02
CA ASP A 826 -32.36 7.28 30.35
C ASP A 826 -32.65 8.76 30.03
N ASP A 827 -32.42 9.18 28.80
CA ASP A 827 -33.49 9.75 27.97
C ASP A 827 -33.09 9.89 26.49
N GLN A 828 -34.10 9.69 25.70
CA GLN A 828 -34.18 9.59 24.24
C GLN A 828 -33.53 10.72 23.44
N SER A 829 -33.21 10.33 22.24
CA SER A 829 -33.12 11.07 20.98
C SER A 829 -31.73 11.48 20.50
N GLY A 830 -31.30 10.75 19.49
CA GLY A 830 -30.82 11.15 18.21
C GLY A 830 -29.82 12.31 18.09
N MET A 831 -28.57 12.00 17.82
CA MET A 831 -27.83 12.65 16.74
C MET A 831 -26.53 11.89 16.47
N GLY A 832 -26.47 11.30 15.29
CA GLY A 832 -25.28 10.66 14.76
C GLY A 832 -24.26 11.66 14.28
N GLY A 833 -23.02 11.33 14.46
CA GLY A 833 -21.90 12.00 13.89
C GLY A 833 -20.81 10.97 13.68
N GLY A 834 -20.79 10.37 12.47
CA GLY A 834 -19.72 9.47 12.06
C GLY A 834 -18.68 10.22 11.25
N PHE A 835 -17.47 9.76 11.29
CA PHE A 835 -16.42 9.98 10.29
C PHE A 835 -15.77 8.66 9.96
#